data_baba76a8179257beebd1f7c07de2ff2b
#
_entry.id   baba76a8179257beebd1f7c07de2ff2b
#
_cell.length_a   1.000
_cell.length_b   1.000
_cell.length_c   1.000
_cell.angle_alpha   90.00
_cell.angle_beta   90.00
_cell.angle_gamma   90.00
#
_symmetry.space_group_name_H-M   'P 1'
#
loop_
_entity.id
_entity.type
_entity.pdbx_description
1 polymer ?
#
loop_
_entity_poly.entity_id
_entity_poly.type
_entity_poly.pdbx_seq_one_letter_code
_entity_poly.pdbx_strand_id
1 'polypeptide(L)'
;MTNPNEKFEWTEVDQRAVDTARLLAADAVEKVGSGHPGTAMSLAPVAYLLFQKVMNQDPNDDRWEGRDRFILSPGHTSLTLYTQLFMGGYGLEMEDLESLRTWDALTPGHPEYKHTKGVEITTGPLGQGLASAVGFAYAQRYMRGLFDPESPVGASPFDHYVYCIASEGDVQEGVTAEASALAGHQELGNLIVLWDRNHISIEEDTDVAFTEDVPARYRAYGWDVQRVDWIKTGNYVEDVQELYNAIERAKTVTDKPSFIEVRTIIGYPAPNKQNTGSVHGSKLGAEEIVETKKVLGFDPEKSFFIEDEVLAHTRELRERGAAAHKVWNEKFEAWAQANPERAKLYNRLVSGEMPVDYKAAFPVFEPGTSLATRAASGKVINAIADTFPELWGGSADLAGSNLTTINNAESFNPVSHSTEDWTGNPYGRVLHFGIREQGAAAIVNGIVLSSPTRAFSGTFFVFSDYQRPAVRLSALMGVPALYIWTHDSIGVGEDGPTHQPIEHLSSLRAIPGFDVVRPADANETAVAWRTILEKKDRPAGLVLSRQNLPVWAREDIHSDTEGEKFASAEGTARGGYVMADTEGTPDVILIATGSEVEIALEARHKLSEKGIAARVVSMPSREWFNEQSNEYRESVLPSSVAARVSVEAGLGMSWYDLLGSAGRAVSIEHFGASADAKTLYREFGITPEAVVNAAEESIAAAK
;
A
#
# COMPACT_ATOMS: atom_id res chain seq x y z
N MET A 1 16.97 17.96 -15.55
CA MET A 1 16.86 17.88 -17.03
C MET A 1 18.27 17.80 -17.56
N THR A 2 18.61 16.68 -18.19
CA THR A 2 19.86 16.56 -18.95
C THR A 2 19.90 17.66 -20.01
N ASN A 3 21.08 18.23 -20.23
CA ASN A 3 21.29 19.26 -21.23
C ASN A 3 20.92 18.68 -22.61
N PRO A 4 19.95 19.23 -23.37
CA PRO A 4 19.53 18.67 -24.66
C PRO A 4 20.61 18.67 -25.73
N ASN A 5 21.79 19.22 -25.44
CA ASN A 5 22.98 19.23 -26.30
C ASN A 5 24.06 18.22 -25.85
N GLU A 6 23.87 17.49 -24.76
CA GLU A 6 24.80 16.42 -24.39
C GLU A 6 24.51 15.19 -25.25
N LYS A 7 25.50 14.81 -26.06
CA LYS A 7 25.46 13.58 -26.86
C LYS A 7 25.56 12.38 -25.90
N PHE A 8 24.61 11.43 -26.00
CA PHE A 8 24.72 10.18 -25.27
C PHE A 8 26.09 9.54 -25.56
N GLU A 9 26.77 9.18 -24.49
CA GLU A 9 28.08 8.54 -24.55
C GLU A 9 28.04 7.27 -23.71
N TRP A 10 28.45 6.15 -24.33
CA TRP A 10 28.66 4.86 -23.71
C TRP A 10 30.10 4.45 -23.88
N THR A 11 30.84 4.45 -22.79
CA THR A 11 32.30 4.23 -22.80
C THR A 11 32.67 2.78 -22.51
N GLU A 12 33.94 2.43 -22.70
CA GLU A 12 34.45 1.10 -22.29
C GLU A 12 34.32 0.87 -20.77
N VAL A 13 34.45 1.92 -19.96
CA VAL A 13 34.26 1.84 -18.50
C VAL A 13 32.79 1.60 -18.15
N ASP A 14 31.82 2.20 -18.87
CA ASP A 14 30.40 1.91 -18.69
C ASP A 14 30.10 0.42 -18.98
N GLN A 15 30.64 -0.11 -20.10
CA GLN A 15 30.48 -1.52 -20.41
C GLN A 15 31.13 -2.42 -19.36
N ARG A 16 32.31 -2.06 -18.89
CA ARG A 16 33.02 -2.79 -17.84
C ARG A 16 32.24 -2.80 -16.52
N ALA A 17 31.58 -1.69 -16.19
CA ALA A 17 30.71 -1.59 -15.02
C ALA A 17 29.48 -2.50 -15.13
N VAL A 18 28.85 -2.58 -16.30
CA VAL A 18 27.75 -3.51 -16.57
C VAL A 18 28.20 -4.95 -16.39
N ASP A 19 29.34 -5.32 -16.94
CA ASP A 19 29.86 -6.69 -16.85
C ASP A 19 30.27 -7.04 -15.40
N THR A 20 30.76 -6.05 -14.64
CA THR A 20 30.99 -6.17 -13.20
C THR A 20 29.70 -6.44 -12.44
N ALA A 21 28.62 -5.69 -12.72
CA ALA A 21 27.31 -5.89 -12.08
C ALA A 21 26.77 -7.31 -12.30
N ARG A 22 26.92 -7.86 -13.51
CA ARG A 22 26.57 -9.26 -13.83
C ARG A 22 27.30 -10.27 -12.98
N LEU A 23 28.62 -10.09 -12.87
CA LEU A 23 29.45 -11.01 -12.10
C LEU A 23 29.24 -10.89 -10.60
N LEU A 24 29.03 -9.70 -10.07
CA LEU A 24 28.66 -9.49 -8.67
C LEU A 24 27.34 -10.18 -8.34
N ALA A 25 26.34 -10.09 -9.23
CA ALA A 25 25.07 -10.80 -9.05
C ALA A 25 25.24 -12.32 -9.07
N ALA A 26 26.04 -12.85 -9.99
CA ALA A 26 26.33 -14.28 -10.08
C ALA A 26 27.11 -14.78 -8.86
N ASP A 27 28.16 -14.06 -8.45
CA ASP A 27 29.01 -14.43 -7.30
C ASP A 27 28.18 -14.40 -5.98
N ALA A 28 27.28 -13.39 -5.81
CA ALA A 28 26.44 -13.29 -4.61
C ALA A 28 25.49 -14.50 -4.47
N VAL A 29 24.82 -14.89 -5.56
CA VAL A 29 23.94 -16.06 -5.55
C VAL A 29 24.71 -17.36 -5.39
N GLU A 30 25.88 -17.49 -6.00
CA GLU A 30 26.72 -18.67 -5.83
C GLU A 30 27.18 -18.85 -4.39
N LYS A 31 27.63 -17.78 -3.74
CA LYS A 31 28.09 -17.78 -2.35
C LYS A 31 27.02 -18.23 -1.38
N VAL A 32 25.80 -17.68 -1.50
CA VAL A 32 24.70 -18.03 -0.58
C VAL A 32 23.98 -19.32 -0.98
N GLY A 33 24.11 -19.76 -2.21
CA GLY A 33 23.53 -20.99 -2.74
C GLY A 33 22.07 -20.93 -3.13
N SER A 34 21.42 -19.75 -3.03
CA SER A 34 20.03 -19.51 -3.46
C SER A 34 19.82 -18.10 -3.94
N GLY A 35 19.00 -17.90 -4.96
CA GLY A 35 18.68 -16.59 -5.52
C GLY A 35 18.39 -16.64 -7.02
N HIS A 36 18.28 -15.45 -7.63
CA HIS A 36 17.86 -15.29 -9.02
C HIS A 36 18.91 -14.48 -9.79
N PRO A 37 19.97 -15.13 -10.31
CA PRO A 37 21.06 -14.41 -10.97
C PRO A 37 20.74 -14.02 -12.41
N GLY A 38 19.95 -14.83 -13.12
CA GLY A 38 19.78 -14.73 -14.57
C GLY A 38 19.21 -13.39 -15.04
N THR A 39 18.14 -12.94 -14.44
CA THR A 39 17.54 -11.64 -14.78
C THR A 39 18.42 -10.47 -14.35
N ALA A 40 19.12 -10.58 -13.21
CA ALA A 40 20.06 -9.54 -12.79
C ALA A 40 21.24 -9.39 -13.77
N MET A 41 21.65 -10.50 -14.41
CA MET A 41 22.68 -10.47 -15.45
C MET A 41 22.16 -9.83 -16.74
N SER A 42 20.99 -10.26 -17.24
CA SER A 42 20.43 -9.73 -18.50
C SER A 42 19.98 -8.29 -18.41
N LEU A 43 19.49 -7.86 -17.25
CA LEU A 43 19.04 -6.48 -17.00
C LEU A 43 20.15 -5.53 -16.51
N ALA A 44 21.39 -6.01 -16.34
CA ALA A 44 22.49 -5.16 -15.89
C ALA A 44 22.65 -3.88 -16.75
N PRO A 45 22.65 -3.93 -18.13
CA PRO A 45 22.74 -2.72 -18.92
C PRO A 45 21.53 -1.80 -18.81
N VAL A 46 20.33 -2.36 -18.60
CA VAL A 46 19.08 -1.56 -18.41
C VAL A 46 19.16 -0.81 -17.09
N ALA A 47 19.46 -1.48 -16.00
CA ALA A 47 19.56 -0.88 -14.67
C ALA A 47 20.71 0.15 -14.62
N TYR A 48 21.86 -0.19 -15.16
CA TYR A 48 23.00 0.73 -15.24
C TYR A 48 22.66 2.01 -16.01
N LEU A 49 22.03 1.87 -17.18
CA LEU A 49 21.59 3.00 -17.99
C LEU A 49 20.65 3.93 -17.20
N LEU A 50 19.66 3.37 -16.51
CA LEU A 50 18.73 4.15 -15.70
C LEU A 50 19.47 4.90 -14.59
N PHE A 51 20.28 4.19 -13.78
CA PHE A 51 20.95 4.78 -12.62
C PHE A 51 22.07 5.75 -12.99
N GLN A 52 22.86 5.43 -14.00
CA GLN A 52 24.05 6.20 -14.32
C GLN A 52 23.86 7.31 -15.37
N LYS A 53 22.83 7.20 -16.23
CA LYS A 53 22.71 8.11 -17.39
C LYS A 53 21.34 8.80 -17.50
N VAL A 54 20.27 8.26 -16.88
CA VAL A 54 18.90 8.68 -17.16
C VAL A 54 18.24 9.39 -15.99
N MET A 55 18.25 8.76 -14.78
CA MET A 55 17.49 9.24 -13.65
C MET A 55 18.17 10.42 -12.94
N ASN A 56 17.35 11.38 -12.50
CA ASN A 56 17.75 12.37 -11.50
C ASN A 56 17.65 11.74 -10.12
N GLN A 57 18.77 11.62 -9.43
CA GLN A 57 18.86 11.02 -8.12
C GLN A 57 20.08 11.54 -7.36
N ASP A 58 20.04 11.53 -6.04
CA ASP A 58 21.18 11.89 -5.18
C ASP A 58 21.43 10.77 -4.16
N PRO A 59 22.47 9.96 -4.33
CA PRO A 59 22.81 8.91 -3.38
C PRO A 59 23.10 9.43 -1.95
N ASN A 60 23.40 10.70 -1.79
CA ASN A 60 23.62 11.31 -0.47
C ASN A 60 22.27 11.59 0.23
N ASP A 61 21.19 11.84 -0.54
CA ASP A 61 19.84 12.07 -0.05
C ASP A 61 18.80 11.30 -0.89
N ASP A 62 18.58 10.04 -0.55
CA ASP A 62 17.62 9.15 -1.21
C ASP A 62 16.15 9.50 -0.91
N ARG A 63 15.90 10.56 -0.15
CA ARG A 63 14.56 11.11 0.11
C ARG A 63 14.31 12.46 -0.54
N TRP A 64 15.28 12.97 -1.28
CA TRP A 64 15.11 14.20 -2.05
C TRP A 64 13.82 14.17 -2.90
N GLU A 65 12.94 15.15 -2.69
CA GLU A 65 11.61 15.17 -3.33
C GLU A 65 11.68 15.29 -4.86
N GLY A 66 12.66 16.02 -5.40
CA GLY A 66 12.84 16.21 -6.83
C GLY A 66 13.51 15.05 -7.56
N ARG A 67 13.82 13.93 -6.87
CA ARG A 67 14.39 12.75 -7.51
C ARG A 67 13.36 12.03 -8.36
N ASP A 68 13.79 11.35 -9.41
CA ASP A 68 13.00 10.33 -10.08
C ASP A 68 12.81 9.10 -9.16
N ARG A 69 11.77 8.33 -9.40
CA ARG A 69 11.44 7.13 -8.62
C ARG A 69 11.76 5.87 -9.43
N PHE A 70 12.39 4.90 -8.78
CA PHE A 70 12.71 3.60 -9.38
C PHE A 70 12.00 2.46 -8.66
N ILE A 71 11.23 1.70 -9.39
CA ILE A 71 10.50 0.53 -8.91
C ILE A 71 11.00 -0.72 -9.62
N LEU A 72 11.54 -1.68 -8.86
CA LEU A 72 11.84 -3.02 -9.34
C LEU A 72 10.65 -3.92 -9.02
N SER A 73 9.71 -4.10 -9.95
CA SER A 73 8.52 -4.91 -9.74
C SER A 73 8.85 -6.40 -9.55
N PRO A 74 9.74 -7.03 -10.37
CA PRO A 74 10.21 -8.39 -10.13
C PRO A 74 11.21 -8.44 -8.98
N GLY A 75 10.74 -8.32 -7.74
CA GLY A 75 11.60 -8.23 -6.55
C GLY A 75 12.55 -9.41 -6.35
N HIS A 76 12.27 -10.57 -6.95
CA HIS A 76 13.15 -11.73 -6.91
C HIS A 76 14.53 -11.45 -7.55
N THR A 77 14.60 -10.59 -8.56
CA THR A 77 15.87 -10.14 -9.14
C THR A 77 16.48 -8.95 -8.38
N SER A 78 16.44 -9.00 -7.05
CA SER A 78 16.88 -7.91 -6.17
C SER A 78 18.29 -7.39 -6.47
N LEU A 79 19.18 -8.26 -6.94
CA LEU A 79 20.55 -7.89 -7.34
C LEU A 79 20.59 -6.92 -8.53
N THR A 80 19.55 -6.87 -9.37
CA THR A 80 19.41 -5.82 -10.39
C THR A 80 19.42 -4.42 -9.75
N LEU A 81 18.84 -4.28 -8.56
CA LEU A 81 18.83 -3.03 -7.80
C LEU A 81 20.07 -2.90 -6.90
N TYR A 82 20.42 -3.94 -6.13
CA TYR A 82 21.50 -3.85 -5.13
C TYR A 82 22.85 -3.56 -5.74
N THR A 83 23.16 -4.12 -6.93
CA THR A 83 24.41 -3.80 -7.62
C THR A 83 24.49 -2.32 -8.01
N GLN A 84 23.37 -1.71 -8.41
CA GLN A 84 23.33 -0.29 -8.73
C GLN A 84 23.45 0.58 -7.48
N LEU A 85 22.79 0.21 -6.37
CA LEU A 85 22.91 0.92 -5.09
C LEU A 85 24.36 0.84 -4.54
N PHE A 86 25.03 -0.30 -4.67
CA PHE A 86 26.43 -0.47 -4.30
C PHE A 86 27.34 0.42 -5.16
N MET A 87 27.28 0.26 -6.48
CA MET A 87 28.13 1.01 -7.41
C MET A 87 27.85 2.52 -7.38
N GLY A 88 26.58 2.91 -7.26
CA GLY A 88 26.15 4.31 -7.18
C GLY A 88 26.47 5.01 -5.86
N GLY A 89 26.91 4.27 -4.85
CA GLY A 89 27.32 4.84 -3.55
C GLY A 89 26.19 5.21 -2.63
N TYR A 90 25.10 4.43 -2.60
CA TYR A 90 23.97 4.59 -1.67
C TYR A 90 24.24 4.09 -0.25
N GLY A 91 25.41 3.52 0.00
CA GLY A 91 25.83 3.06 1.31
C GLY A 91 25.93 1.54 1.46
N LEU A 92 25.58 0.76 0.43
CA LEU A 92 25.96 -0.65 0.38
C LEU A 92 27.46 -0.77 0.09
N GLU A 93 28.10 -1.72 0.75
CA GLU A 93 29.50 -2.10 0.54
C GLU A 93 29.58 -3.55 -0.01
N MET A 94 30.78 -3.99 -0.37
CA MET A 94 30.96 -5.34 -0.98
C MET A 94 30.49 -6.45 -0.05
N GLU A 95 30.74 -6.29 1.24
CA GLU A 95 30.34 -7.24 2.29
C GLU A 95 28.81 -7.41 2.36
N ASP A 96 28.05 -6.39 1.99
CA ASP A 96 26.58 -6.47 1.95
C ASP A 96 26.11 -7.37 0.77
N LEU A 97 26.79 -7.30 -0.39
CA LEU A 97 26.52 -8.21 -1.51
C LEU A 97 26.95 -9.63 -1.18
N GLU A 98 28.06 -9.78 -0.46
CA GLU A 98 28.57 -11.09 0.02
C GLU A 98 27.64 -11.74 1.05
N SER A 99 26.89 -10.95 1.80
CA SER A 99 25.93 -11.40 2.83
C SER A 99 24.49 -11.50 2.33
N LEU A 100 24.26 -11.47 1.00
CA LEU A 100 22.93 -11.59 0.39
C LEU A 100 22.09 -12.67 1.09
N ARG A 101 20.82 -12.35 1.45
CA ARG A 101 19.85 -13.29 2.05
C ARG A 101 20.26 -13.89 3.39
N THR A 102 21.28 -13.35 4.07
CA THR A 102 21.62 -13.79 5.42
C THR A 102 20.85 -12.99 6.48
N TRP A 103 20.89 -13.47 7.72
CA TRP A 103 20.21 -12.80 8.82
C TRP A 103 20.70 -11.36 9.00
N ASP A 104 19.76 -10.40 9.06
CA ASP A 104 20.01 -8.97 9.27
C ASP A 104 20.88 -8.27 8.20
N ALA A 105 21.08 -8.91 7.05
CA ALA A 105 21.82 -8.31 5.94
C ALA A 105 21.03 -7.17 5.27
N LEU A 106 21.73 -6.11 4.83
CA LEU A 106 21.13 -4.99 4.09
C LEU A 106 20.67 -5.37 2.68
N THR A 107 20.89 -6.61 2.25
CA THR A 107 20.52 -7.18 0.96
C THR A 107 19.58 -8.38 1.13
N PRO A 108 18.35 -8.18 1.62
CA PRO A 108 17.36 -9.25 1.73
C PRO A 108 17.04 -9.85 0.37
N GLY A 109 16.40 -11.03 0.36
CA GLY A 109 16.12 -11.78 -0.87
C GLY A 109 15.23 -11.06 -1.88
N HIS A 110 14.42 -10.13 -1.42
CA HIS A 110 13.59 -9.20 -2.19
C HIS A 110 13.76 -7.82 -1.58
N PRO A 111 13.67 -6.71 -2.35
CA PRO A 111 13.81 -5.37 -1.81
C PRO A 111 12.78 -5.06 -0.72
N GLU A 112 13.25 -4.48 0.39
CA GLU A 112 12.41 -4.10 1.53
C GLU A 112 12.50 -2.59 1.79
N TYR A 113 11.35 -1.93 1.79
CA TYR A 113 11.23 -0.51 2.08
C TYR A 113 11.68 -0.19 3.50
N LYS A 114 12.47 0.88 3.67
CA LYS A 114 13.11 1.31 4.93
C LYS A 114 14.23 0.39 5.44
N HIS A 115 14.47 -0.77 4.86
CA HIS A 115 15.54 -1.67 5.27
C HIS A 115 16.85 -1.35 4.53
N THR A 116 16.79 -1.24 3.21
CA THR A 116 17.93 -0.86 2.36
C THR A 116 17.77 0.58 1.88
N LYS A 117 18.79 1.43 2.06
CA LYS A 117 18.77 2.81 1.55
C LYS A 117 18.64 2.81 0.03
N GLY A 118 17.77 3.67 -0.52
CA GLY A 118 17.49 3.78 -1.96
C GLY A 118 16.41 2.82 -2.47
N VAL A 119 15.83 1.97 -1.60
CA VAL A 119 14.67 1.13 -1.94
C VAL A 119 13.38 1.92 -1.73
N GLU A 120 12.61 2.12 -2.81
CA GLU A 120 11.37 2.91 -2.79
C GLU A 120 10.14 2.12 -2.32
N ILE A 121 10.14 0.80 -2.48
CA ILE A 121 8.98 -0.07 -2.19
C ILE A 121 9.44 -1.50 -1.91
N THR A 122 8.74 -2.20 -1.02
CA THR A 122 8.87 -3.65 -0.85
C THR A 122 8.17 -4.36 -2.00
N THR A 123 8.94 -5.18 -2.75
CA THR A 123 8.42 -6.01 -3.84
C THR A 123 8.74 -7.49 -3.58
N GLY A 124 8.20 -8.37 -4.41
CA GLY A 124 8.30 -9.83 -4.27
C GLY A 124 7.04 -10.51 -4.76
N PRO A 125 5.83 -10.14 -4.29
CA PRO A 125 4.59 -10.52 -4.97
C PRO A 125 4.52 -9.81 -6.33
N LEU A 126 4.55 -10.59 -7.41
CA LEU A 126 4.59 -10.08 -8.79
C LEU A 126 3.37 -9.20 -9.10
N GLY A 127 3.55 -8.23 -9.96
CA GLY A 127 2.53 -7.23 -10.33
C GLY A 127 2.31 -6.11 -9.32
N GLN A 128 2.60 -6.33 -8.03
CA GLN A 128 2.38 -5.31 -6.99
C GLN A 128 3.27 -4.08 -7.17
N GLY A 129 4.52 -4.28 -7.61
CA GLY A 129 5.45 -3.19 -7.88
C GLY A 129 4.97 -2.30 -9.02
N LEU A 130 4.60 -2.87 -10.17
CA LEU A 130 4.06 -2.12 -11.30
C LEU A 130 2.76 -1.42 -10.96
N ALA A 131 1.84 -2.11 -10.26
CA ALA A 131 0.57 -1.51 -9.84
C ALA A 131 0.79 -0.33 -8.86
N SER A 132 1.75 -0.45 -7.95
CA SER A 132 2.13 0.65 -7.06
C SER A 132 2.85 1.78 -7.81
N ALA A 133 3.65 1.49 -8.87
CA ALA A 133 4.26 2.52 -9.70
C ALA A 133 3.22 3.46 -10.35
N VAL A 134 2.04 2.93 -10.68
CA VAL A 134 0.90 3.77 -11.10
C VAL A 134 0.50 4.73 -9.97
N GLY A 135 0.49 4.25 -8.71
CA GLY A 135 0.23 5.10 -7.54
C GLY A 135 1.29 6.19 -7.32
N PHE A 136 2.57 5.89 -7.56
CA PHE A 136 3.65 6.88 -7.56
C PHE A 136 3.40 7.98 -8.60
N ALA A 137 2.97 7.60 -9.81
CA ALA A 137 2.64 8.56 -10.86
C ALA A 137 1.39 9.41 -10.52
N TYR A 138 0.38 8.81 -9.87
CA TYR A 138 -0.78 9.54 -9.33
C TYR A 138 -0.34 10.58 -8.29
N ALA A 139 0.53 10.17 -7.36
CA ALA A 139 1.03 11.03 -6.29
C ALA A 139 1.76 12.25 -6.85
N GLN A 140 2.67 12.07 -7.82
CA GLN A 140 3.37 13.16 -8.49
C GLN A 140 2.39 14.16 -9.09
N ARG A 141 1.39 13.68 -9.85
CA ARG A 141 0.39 14.55 -10.50
C ARG A 141 -0.45 15.29 -9.45
N TYR A 142 -0.86 14.63 -8.37
CA TYR A 142 -1.64 15.27 -7.32
C TYR A 142 -0.82 16.33 -6.55
N MET A 143 0.43 16.03 -6.21
CA MET A 143 1.36 16.99 -5.59
C MET A 143 1.57 18.20 -6.51
N ARG A 144 1.71 17.95 -7.81
CA ARG A 144 1.78 19.01 -8.82
C ARG A 144 0.54 19.92 -8.77
N GLY A 145 -0.65 19.33 -8.70
CA GLY A 145 -1.93 20.06 -8.61
C GLY A 145 -2.06 20.88 -7.34
N LEU A 146 -1.64 20.33 -6.18
CA LEU A 146 -1.69 21.03 -4.91
C LEU A 146 -0.74 22.24 -4.85
N PHE A 147 0.44 22.10 -5.44
CA PHE A 147 1.51 23.06 -5.17
C PHE A 147 1.85 23.96 -6.36
N ASP A 148 1.79 23.43 -7.59
CA ASP A 148 2.25 24.20 -8.75
C ASP A 148 1.52 23.85 -10.06
N PRO A 149 0.17 23.98 -10.11
CA PRO A 149 -0.62 23.56 -11.27
C PRO A 149 -0.39 24.40 -12.53
N GLU A 150 0.08 25.62 -12.38
CA GLU A 150 0.18 26.60 -13.48
C GLU A 150 1.52 26.50 -14.27
N SER A 151 2.54 25.90 -13.71
CA SER A 151 3.84 25.81 -14.38
C SER A 151 3.79 24.86 -15.60
N PRO A 152 4.52 25.12 -16.69
CA PRO A 152 4.63 24.16 -17.78
C PRO A 152 5.22 22.82 -17.31
N VAL A 153 4.89 21.73 -18.01
CA VAL A 153 5.46 20.40 -17.75
C VAL A 153 6.99 20.47 -17.83
N GLY A 154 7.67 19.90 -16.84
CA GLY A 154 9.13 19.91 -16.72
C GLY A 154 9.73 21.18 -16.08
N ALA A 155 8.91 22.21 -15.80
CA ALA A 155 9.37 23.43 -15.15
C ALA A 155 9.14 23.46 -13.64
N SER A 156 8.19 22.69 -13.14
CA SER A 156 7.87 22.64 -11.72
C SER A 156 8.91 21.89 -10.88
N PRO A 157 9.18 22.30 -9.64
CA PRO A 157 9.98 21.51 -8.73
C PRO A 157 9.31 20.19 -8.31
N PHE A 158 8.02 20.01 -8.59
CA PHE A 158 7.26 18.79 -8.30
C PHE A 158 7.18 17.83 -9.51
N ASP A 159 7.86 18.13 -10.61
CA ASP A 159 7.94 17.23 -11.76
C ASP A 159 9.05 16.19 -11.56
N HIS A 160 8.70 14.92 -11.70
CA HIS A 160 9.63 13.81 -11.77
C HIS A 160 9.03 12.63 -12.55
N TYR A 161 9.88 11.74 -13.02
CA TYR A 161 9.47 10.51 -13.66
C TYR A 161 9.42 9.34 -12.68
N VAL A 162 8.61 8.36 -13.01
CA VAL A 162 8.53 7.06 -12.34
C VAL A 162 8.98 6.00 -13.34
N TYR A 163 10.10 5.35 -13.05
CA TYR A 163 10.64 4.25 -13.83
C TYR A 163 10.33 2.93 -13.15
N CYS A 164 9.75 2.00 -13.88
CA CYS A 164 9.43 0.67 -13.37
C CYS A 164 10.04 -0.38 -14.30
N ILE A 165 10.83 -1.29 -13.75
CA ILE A 165 11.17 -2.53 -14.46
C ILE A 165 10.11 -3.57 -14.12
N ALA A 166 9.55 -4.21 -15.14
CA ALA A 166 8.58 -5.30 -15.04
C ALA A 166 9.10 -6.57 -15.72
N SER A 167 8.69 -7.72 -15.24
CA SER A 167 9.03 -9.04 -15.81
C SER A 167 7.86 -9.68 -16.56
N GLU A 168 8.13 -10.83 -17.19
CA GLU A 168 7.09 -11.68 -17.77
C GLU A 168 5.99 -12.04 -16.73
N GLY A 169 6.39 -12.37 -15.51
CA GLY A 169 5.45 -12.71 -14.44
C GLY A 169 4.62 -11.51 -13.98
N ASP A 170 5.19 -10.31 -13.92
CA ASP A 170 4.45 -9.11 -13.56
C ASP A 170 3.28 -8.84 -14.53
N VAL A 171 3.50 -9.01 -15.84
CA VAL A 171 2.47 -8.74 -16.84
C VAL A 171 1.41 -9.84 -16.95
N GLN A 172 1.66 -11.02 -16.37
CA GLN A 172 0.67 -12.09 -16.24
C GLN A 172 -0.29 -11.84 -15.07
N GLU A 173 0.13 -11.13 -14.04
CA GLU A 173 -0.69 -10.88 -12.85
C GLU A 173 -1.90 -9.97 -13.16
N GLY A 174 -3.08 -10.36 -12.64
CA GLY A 174 -4.32 -9.61 -12.85
C GLY A 174 -4.26 -8.17 -12.33
N VAL A 175 -3.57 -7.93 -11.20
CA VAL A 175 -3.39 -6.58 -10.62
C VAL A 175 -2.68 -5.63 -11.58
N THR A 176 -1.77 -6.14 -12.38
CA THR A 176 -1.06 -5.36 -13.42
C THR A 176 -2.02 -4.90 -14.50
N ALA A 177 -2.95 -5.77 -14.94
CA ALA A 177 -3.97 -5.40 -15.92
C ALA A 177 -4.90 -4.30 -15.38
N GLU A 178 -5.36 -4.43 -14.11
CA GLU A 178 -6.18 -3.42 -13.45
C GLU A 178 -5.49 -2.05 -13.39
N ALA A 179 -4.25 -2.01 -12.87
CA ALA A 179 -3.52 -0.76 -12.68
C ALA A 179 -3.07 -0.14 -14.02
N SER A 180 -2.59 -0.95 -14.97
CA SER A 180 -2.16 -0.46 -16.27
C SER A 180 -3.30 0.12 -17.11
N ALA A 181 -4.50 -0.48 -17.03
CA ALA A 181 -5.69 0.08 -17.67
C ALA A 181 -6.05 1.45 -17.08
N LEU A 182 -5.94 1.62 -15.74
CA LEU A 182 -6.13 2.91 -15.09
C LEU A 182 -5.05 3.92 -15.47
N ALA A 183 -3.79 3.52 -15.56
CA ALA A 183 -2.70 4.42 -15.95
C ALA A 183 -2.90 5.00 -17.36
N GLY A 184 -3.35 4.17 -18.31
CA GLY A 184 -3.71 4.64 -19.65
C GLY A 184 -4.93 5.57 -19.64
N HIS A 185 -5.98 5.20 -18.90
CA HIS A 185 -7.17 6.03 -18.72
C HIS A 185 -6.84 7.41 -18.14
N GLN A 186 -5.89 7.45 -17.21
CA GLN A 186 -5.44 8.67 -16.54
C GLN A 186 -4.40 9.47 -17.34
N GLU A 187 -3.93 8.98 -18.50
CA GLU A 187 -2.95 9.68 -19.33
C GLU A 187 -1.67 10.03 -18.53
N LEU A 188 -1.06 9.05 -17.81
CA LEU A 188 0.07 9.29 -16.90
C LEU A 188 1.42 9.40 -17.64
N GLY A 189 1.68 10.52 -18.30
CA GLY A 189 2.89 10.73 -19.09
C GLY A 189 4.22 10.73 -18.33
N ASN A 190 4.18 10.71 -16.99
CA ASN A 190 5.36 10.60 -16.13
C ASN A 190 5.73 9.15 -15.74
N LEU A 191 4.96 8.14 -16.19
CA LEU A 191 5.21 6.73 -15.93
C LEU A 191 5.85 6.05 -17.13
N ILE A 192 7.05 5.47 -16.92
CA ILE A 192 7.81 4.75 -17.94
C ILE A 192 8.10 3.35 -17.43
N VAL A 193 7.52 2.33 -18.07
CA VAL A 193 7.70 0.92 -17.75
C VAL A 193 8.63 0.27 -18.79
N LEU A 194 9.69 -0.38 -18.29
CA LEU A 194 10.59 -1.21 -19.10
C LEU A 194 10.25 -2.68 -18.80
N TRP A 195 9.76 -3.39 -19.79
CA TRP A 195 9.37 -4.79 -19.65
C TRP A 195 10.46 -5.72 -20.16
N ASP A 196 11.06 -6.50 -19.26
CA ASP A 196 12.01 -7.55 -19.59
C ASP A 196 11.28 -8.73 -20.26
N ARG A 197 11.37 -8.80 -21.56
CA ARG A 197 10.81 -9.90 -22.34
C ARG A 197 11.91 -10.89 -22.67
N ASN A 198 12.11 -11.89 -21.82
CA ASN A 198 13.14 -12.91 -22.02
C ASN A 198 12.58 -14.30 -22.38
N HIS A 199 11.23 -14.49 -22.33
CA HIS A 199 10.51 -15.74 -22.59
C HIS A 199 10.82 -16.91 -21.64
N ILE A 200 11.40 -16.65 -20.49
CA ILE A 200 11.75 -17.69 -19.53
C ILE A 200 11.15 -17.39 -18.16
N SER A 201 10.59 -18.43 -17.56
CA SER A 201 10.13 -18.47 -16.17
C SER A 201 10.75 -19.66 -15.44
N ILE A 202 10.28 -19.95 -14.21
CA ILE A 202 10.71 -21.14 -13.46
C ILE A 202 10.36 -22.44 -14.21
N GLU A 203 9.24 -22.45 -14.94
CA GLU A 203 8.76 -23.59 -15.75
C GLU A 203 9.33 -23.63 -17.18
N GLU A 204 10.49 -22.97 -17.41
CA GLU A 204 11.17 -22.80 -18.70
C GLU A 204 10.45 -21.78 -19.63
N ASP A 205 10.19 -22.11 -20.88
CA ASP A 205 9.60 -21.22 -21.88
C ASP A 205 8.18 -20.79 -21.47
N THR A 206 7.95 -19.49 -21.45
CA THR A 206 6.65 -18.92 -21.05
C THR A 206 5.48 -19.33 -21.96
N ASP A 207 5.75 -19.80 -23.19
CA ASP A 207 4.72 -20.26 -24.12
C ASP A 207 3.89 -21.44 -23.57
N VAL A 208 4.38 -22.14 -22.54
CA VAL A 208 3.62 -23.21 -21.85
C VAL A 208 2.35 -22.67 -21.16
N ALA A 209 2.33 -21.40 -20.79
CA ALA A 209 1.22 -20.80 -20.04
C ALA A 209 0.80 -19.39 -20.53
N PHE A 210 1.61 -18.74 -21.37
CA PHE A 210 1.42 -17.34 -21.71
C PHE A 210 1.89 -17.00 -23.13
N THR A 211 0.92 -16.86 -24.06
CA THR A 211 1.16 -16.56 -25.47
C THR A 211 0.50 -15.26 -25.94
N GLU A 212 0.18 -14.39 -24.99
CA GLU A 212 -0.51 -13.13 -25.24
C GLU A 212 0.39 -12.09 -25.95
N ASP A 213 -0.19 -11.31 -26.87
CA ASP A 213 0.46 -10.11 -27.40
C ASP A 213 0.36 -8.95 -26.38
N VAL A 214 1.26 -8.94 -25.40
CA VAL A 214 1.31 -7.90 -24.35
C VAL A 214 1.42 -6.48 -24.93
N PRO A 215 2.28 -6.20 -25.92
CA PRO A 215 2.31 -4.91 -26.59
C PRO A 215 0.96 -4.46 -27.16
N ALA A 216 0.18 -5.37 -27.75
CA ALA A 216 -1.15 -5.04 -28.25
C ALA A 216 -2.13 -4.72 -27.11
N ARG A 217 -2.07 -5.44 -25.98
CA ARG A 217 -2.84 -5.15 -24.77
C ARG A 217 -2.54 -3.76 -24.24
N TYR A 218 -1.27 -3.38 -24.11
CA TYR A 218 -0.87 -2.04 -23.62
C TYR A 218 -1.28 -0.92 -24.58
N ARG A 219 -1.23 -1.16 -25.91
CA ARG A 219 -1.82 -0.22 -26.90
C ARG A 219 -3.33 -0.04 -26.70
N ALA A 220 -4.04 -1.13 -26.41
CA ALA A 220 -5.47 -1.08 -26.11
C ALA A 220 -5.79 -0.33 -24.81
N TYR A 221 -4.89 -0.32 -23.83
CA TYR A 221 -5.00 0.53 -22.64
C TYR A 221 -4.71 2.01 -22.91
N GLY A 222 -4.22 2.37 -24.10
CA GLY A 222 -3.90 3.76 -24.44
C GLY A 222 -2.45 4.20 -24.15
N TRP A 223 -1.55 3.24 -23.92
CA TRP A 223 -0.13 3.53 -23.70
C TRP A 223 0.65 3.81 -24.99
N ASP A 224 1.72 4.62 -24.91
CA ASP A 224 2.79 4.63 -25.92
C ASP A 224 3.61 3.35 -25.78
N VAL A 225 3.68 2.55 -26.85
CA VAL A 225 4.34 1.25 -26.81
C VAL A 225 5.50 1.23 -27.78
N GLN A 226 6.69 1.00 -27.27
CA GLN A 226 7.94 0.91 -28.02
C GLN A 226 8.55 -0.49 -27.85
N ARG A 227 9.45 -0.85 -28.77
CA ARG A 227 10.18 -2.12 -28.73
C ARG A 227 11.66 -1.87 -28.97
N VAL A 228 12.49 -2.41 -28.11
CA VAL A 228 13.95 -2.54 -28.24
C VAL A 228 14.26 -4.02 -28.32
N ASP A 229 14.72 -4.46 -29.48
CA ASP A 229 14.93 -5.89 -29.75
C ASP A 229 16.42 -6.19 -29.93
N TRP A 230 17.04 -6.74 -28.90
CA TRP A 230 18.45 -7.08 -28.91
C TRP A 230 18.78 -8.39 -29.69
N ILE A 231 17.75 -9.06 -30.24
CA ILE A 231 17.89 -10.30 -31.04
C ILE A 231 17.51 -10.05 -32.52
N LYS A 232 17.12 -8.84 -32.90
CA LYS A 232 16.57 -8.49 -34.23
C LYS A 232 17.46 -8.88 -35.44
N THR A 233 18.77 -9.01 -35.22
CA THR A 233 19.73 -9.41 -36.26
C THR A 233 20.01 -10.93 -36.34
N GLY A 234 19.35 -11.73 -35.49
CA GLY A 234 19.66 -13.15 -35.29
C GLY A 234 20.83 -13.40 -34.35
N ASN A 235 21.57 -12.36 -33.96
CA ASN A 235 22.57 -12.38 -32.92
C ASN A 235 22.11 -11.48 -31.77
N TYR A 236 22.49 -11.83 -30.54
CA TYR A 236 22.21 -11.00 -29.39
C TYR A 236 23.23 -9.84 -29.35
N VAL A 237 22.70 -8.62 -29.40
CA VAL A 237 23.50 -7.38 -29.34
C VAL A 237 22.75 -6.38 -28.46
N GLU A 238 23.35 -6.02 -27.33
CA GLU A 238 22.81 -5.04 -26.40
C GLU A 238 22.95 -3.62 -26.95
N ASP A 239 21.96 -3.19 -27.73
CA ASP A 239 21.93 -1.83 -28.31
C ASP A 239 21.42 -0.84 -27.24
N VAL A 240 22.34 -0.40 -26.38
CA VAL A 240 22.04 0.55 -25.29
C VAL A 240 21.67 1.93 -25.83
N GLN A 241 22.21 2.30 -27.00
CA GLN A 241 21.84 3.58 -27.67
C GLN A 241 20.36 3.54 -28.09
N GLU A 242 19.87 2.42 -28.63
CA GLU A 242 18.45 2.26 -29.00
C GLU A 242 17.57 2.35 -27.76
N LEU A 243 17.96 1.72 -26.63
CA LEU A 243 17.23 1.79 -25.38
C LEU A 243 17.20 3.22 -24.83
N TYR A 244 18.35 3.91 -24.82
CA TYR A 244 18.41 5.32 -24.40
C TYR A 244 17.46 6.19 -25.23
N ASN A 245 17.48 6.03 -26.56
CA ASN A 245 16.61 6.79 -27.45
C ASN A 245 15.12 6.49 -27.20
N ALA A 246 14.77 5.23 -26.86
CA ALA A 246 13.40 4.87 -26.52
C ALA A 246 12.95 5.52 -25.21
N ILE A 247 13.81 5.59 -24.19
CA ILE A 247 13.53 6.28 -22.94
C ILE A 247 13.39 7.79 -23.15
N GLU A 248 14.30 8.42 -23.90
CA GLU A 248 14.22 9.85 -24.19
C GLU A 248 12.96 10.19 -25.00
N ARG A 249 12.57 9.33 -25.95
CA ARG A 249 11.27 9.47 -26.61
C ARG A 249 10.11 9.37 -25.64
N ALA A 250 10.11 8.39 -24.71
CA ALA A 250 9.07 8.25 -23.69
C ALA A 250 8.90 9.53 -22.87
N LYS A 251 9.99 10.22 -22.52
CA LYS A 251 9.96 11.50 -21.80
C LYS A 251 9.26 12.62 -22.59
N THR A 252 9.19 12.52 -23.92
CA THR A 252 8.46 13.50 -24.75
C THR A 252 6.97 13.23 -24.86
N VAL A 253 6.50 12.05 -24.44
CA VAL A 253 5.10 11.64 -24.43
C VAL A 253 4.49 12.03 -23.09
N THR A 254 3.77 13.15 -23.05
CA THR A 254 3.27 13.74 -21.81
C THR A 254 1.80 13.40 -21.50
N ASP A 255 1.11 12.83 -22.48
CA ASP A 255 -0.32 12.51 -22.45
C ASP A 255 -0.64 11.01 -22.40
N LYS A 256 0.39 10.17 -22.20
CA LYS A 256 0.26 8.71 -22.11
C LYS A 256 1.40 8.13 -21.27
N PRO A 257 1.16 7.08 -20.48
CA PRO A 257 2.26 6.28 -19.94
C PRO A 257 2.99 5.54 -21.06
N SER A 258 4.27 5.28 -20.88
CA SER A 258 5.12 4.61 -21.88
C SER A 258 5.48 3.19 -21.43
N PHE A 259 5.35 2.25 -22.36
CA PHE A 259 5.71 0.84 -22.18
C PHE A 259 6.78 0.46 -23.21
N ILE A 260 7.98 0.15 -22.72
CA ILE A 260 9.13 -0.21 -23.56
C ILE A 260 9.39 -1.71 -23.39
N GLU A 261 9.04 -2.50 -24.40
CA GLU A 261 9.46 -3.90 -24.49
C GLU A 261 10.96 -3.97 -24.74
N VAL A 262 11.70 -4.64 -23.85
CA VAL A 262 13.14 -4.89 -24.02
C VAL A 262 13.34 -6.38 -24.18
N ARG A 263 13.66 -6.84 -25.39
CA ARG A 263 13.87 -8.25 -25.70
C ARG A 263 15.26 -8.68 -25.30
N THR A 264 15.39 -9.42 -24.22
CA THR A 264 16.64 -9.89 -23.63
C THR A 264 16.82 -11.42 -23.73
N ILE A 265 17.98 -11.91 -23.31
CA ILE A 265 18.25 -13.33 -23.05
C ILE A 265 18.62 -13.48 -21.58
N ILE A 266 17.80 -14.17 -20.79
CA ILE A 266 18.05 -14.40 -19.39
C ILE A 266 19.40 -15.10 -19.17
N GLY A 267 20.18 -14.63 -18.19
CA GLY A 267 21.48 -15.21 -17.86
C GLY A 267 22.60 -14.92 -18.86
N TYR A 268 22.37 -14.04 -19.86
CA TYR A 268 23.44 -13.61 -20.78
C TYR A 268 24.59 -12.93 -19.98
N PRO A 269 25.87 -13.26 -20.25
CA PRO A 269 26.39 -14.11 -21.30
C PRO A 269 26.90 -15.49 -20.81
N ALA A 270 26.19 -16.13 -19.88
CA ALA A 270 26.58 -17.49 -19.42
C ALA A 270 26.56 -18.49 -20.58
N PRO A 271 27.72 -19.07 -20.98
CA PRO A 271 27.83 -19.74 -22.27
C PRO A 271 26.98 -21.02 -22.40
N ASN A 272 26.71 -21.72 -21.30
CA ASN A 272 26.00 -23.00 -21.31
C ASN A 272 24.59 -22.91 -20.69
N LYS A 273 24.29 -21.89 -19.85
CA LYS A 273 23.05 -21.82 -19.07
C LYS A 273 22.12 -20.67 -19.46
N GLN A 274 22.57 -19.69 -20.24
CA GLN A 274 21.66 -18.62 -20.68
C GLN A 274 20.44 -19.19 -21.41
N ASN A 275 19.34 -18.47 -21.37
CA ASN A 275 18.06 -18.83 -22.00
C ASN A 275 17.48 -20.16 -21.48
N THR A 276 17.62 -20.42 -20.19
CA THR A 276 17.05 -21.62 -19.52
C THR A 276 16.37 -21.22 -18.21
N GLY A 277 15.35 -21.95 -17.79
CA GLY A 277 14.71 -21.78 -16.47
C GLY A 277 15.67 -22.02 -15.30
N SER A 278 16.76 -22.80 -15.53
CA SER A 278 17.75 -23.09 -14.49
C SER A 278 18.50 -21.85 -13.99
N VAL A 279 18.65 -20.78 -14.81
CA VAL A 279 19.27 -19.52 -14.37
C VAL A 279 18.26 -18.54 -13.77
N HIS A 280 16.96 -18.83 -13.89
CA HIS A 280 15.93 -17.97 -13.35
C HIS A 280 16.00 -17.95 -11.82
N GLY A 281 15.93 -19.12 -11.17
CA GLY A 281 15.79 -19.23 -9.71
C GLY A 281 16.84 -20.09 -9.02
N SER A 282 17.97 -20.38 -9.67
CA SER A 282 19.03 -21.20 -9.12
C SER A 282 20.40 -20.59 -9.39
N LYS A 283 21.40 -21.01 -8.59
CA LYS A 283 22.77 -20.58 -8.79
C LYS A 283 23.32 -21.06 -10.13
N LEU A 284 24.25 -20.33 -10.73
CA LEU A 284 24.91 -20.71 -11.97
C LEU A 284 25.77 -21.96 -11.82
N GLY A 285 26.44 -22.10 -10.69
CA GLY A 285 27.48 -23.10 -10.45
C GLY A 285 28.88 -22.58 -10.77
N ALA A 286 29.84 -22.99 -9.98
CA ALA A 286 31.21 -22.46 -10.04
C ALA A 286 31.87 -22.58 -11.41
N GLU A 287 31.66 -23.69 -12.12
CA GLU A 287 32.21 -23.90 -13.47
C GLU A 287 31.64 -22.91 -14.47
N GLU A 288 30.32 -22.67 -14.45
CA GLU A 288 29.66 -21.73 -15.35
C GLU A 288 30.09 -20.29 -15.06
N ILE A 289 30.28 -19.90 -13.80
CA ILE A 289 30.80 -18.58 -13.43
C ILE A 289 32.22 -18.38 -13.97
N VAL A 290 33.10 -19.40 -13.85
CA VAL A 290 34.46 -19.37 -14.42
C VAL A 290 34.40 -19.13 -15.92
N GLU A 291 33.56 -19.87 -16.65
CA GLU A 291 33.42 -19.70 -18.11
C GLU A 291 32.80 -18.34 -18.46
N THR A 292 31.83 -17.86 -17.69
CA THR A 292 31.24 -16.50 -17.89
C THR A 292 32.29 -15.41 -17.67
N LYS A 293 33.14 -15.52 -16.64
CA LYS A 293 34.26 -14.58 -16.40
C LYS A 293 35.24 -14.55 -17.58
N LYS A 294 35.56 -15.71 -18.17
CA LYS A 294 36.42 -15.79 -19.35
C LYS A 294 35.79 -15.10 -20.58
N VAL A 295 34.49 -15.31 -20.81
CA VAL A 295 33.75 -14.64 -21.89
C VAL A 295 33.80 -13.12 -21.74
N LEU A 296 33.69 -12.61 -20.52
CA LEU A 296 33.71 -11.17 -20.21
C LEU A 296 35.13 -10.60 -20.02
N GLY A 297 36.17 -11.42 -20.14
CA GLY A 297 37.58 -10.99 -19.98
C GLY A 297 37.95 -10.62 -18.53
N PHE A 298 37.30 -11.23 -17.54
CA PHE A 298 37.65 -11.11 -16.13
C PHE A 298 38.54 -12.27 -15.67
N ASP A 299 39.29 -12.03 -14.58
CA ASP A 299 40.08 -13.07 -13.93
C ASP A 299 39.15 -14.15 -13.31
N PRO A 300 39.16 -15.38 -13.77
CA PRO A 300 38.27 -16.43 -13.31
C PRO A 300 38.46 -16.81 -11.83
N GLU A 301 39.63 -16.51 -11.25
CA GLU A 301 39.96 -16.85 -9.86
C GLU A 301 39.46 -15.81 -8.86
N LYS A 302 39.03 -14.62 -9.34
CA LYS A 302 38.52 -13.54 -8.48
C LYS A 302 37.01 -13.57 -8.37
N SER A 303 36.49 -13.53 -7.15
CA SER A 303 35.06 -13.32 -6.85
C SER A 303 34.89 -12.01 -6.10
N PHE A 304 33.70 -11.40 -6.23
CA PHE A 304 33.38 -10.11 -5.63
C PHE A 304 34.41 -9.02 -5.96
N PHE A 305 34.79 -8.96 -7.22
CA PHE A 305 35.84 -8.08 -7.71
C PHE A 305 35.25 -6.94 -8.54
N ILE A 306 35.66 -5.73 -8.22
CA ILE A 306 35.42 -4.52 -9.01
C ILE A 306 36.75 -3.78 -9.16
N GLU A 307 37.04 -3.28 -10.35
CA GLU A 307 38.19 -2.46 -10.61
C GLU A 307 38.04 -1.07 -9.98
N ASP A 308 39.11 -0.53 -9.40
CA ASP A 308 39.09 0.80 -8.74
C ASP A 308 38.58 1.90 -9.68
N GLU A 309 38.98 1.84 -10.97
CA GLU A 309 38.53 2.77 -12.00
C GLU A 309 37.02 2.69 -12.24
N VAL A 310 36.45 1.49 -12.30
CA VAL A 310 35.03 1.25 -12.48
C VAL A 310 34.24 1.76 -11.28
N LEU A 311 34.71 1.45 -10.06
CA LEU A 311 34.06 1.92 -8.86
C LEU A 311 34.10 3.45 -8.73
N ALA A 312 35.25 4.06 -9.05
CA ALA A 312 35.38 5.51 -9.04
C ALA A 312 34.44 6.18 -10.05
N HIS A 313 34.37 5.65 -11.29
CA HIS A 313 33.50 6.15 -12.33
C HIS A 313 32.00 6.07 -11.94
N THR A 314 31.55 4.92 -11.44
CA THR A 314 30.13 4.76 -11.06
C THR A 314 29.76 5.61 -9.86
N ARG A 315 30.65 5.83 -8.91
CA ARG A 315 30.45 6.68 -7.73
C ARG A 315 30.46 8.19 -8.03
N GLU A 316 30.86 8.63 -9.23
CA GLU A 316 30.66 10.02 -9.69
C GLU A 316 29.16 10.39 -9.69
N LEU A 317 28.26 9.41 -9.66
CA LEU A 317 26.82 9.63 -9.48
C LEU A 317 26.53 10.50 -8.24
N ARG A 318 27.31 10.37 -7.17
CA ARG A 318 27.12 11.18 -5.96
C ARG A 318 27.36 12.67 -6.22
N GLU A 319 28.36 13.01 -7.03
CA GLU A 319 28.65 14.40 -7.36
C GLU A 319 27.63 14.96 -8.35
N ARG A 320 27.27 14.19 -9.38
CA ARG A 320 26.22 14.58 -10.35
C ARG A 320 24.87 14.74 -9.66
N GLY A 321 24.53 13.84 -8.75
CA GLY A 321 23.30 13.89 -7.97
C GLY A 321 23.24 15.10 -7.05
N ALA A 322 24.29 15.38 -6.30
CA ALA A 322 24.38 16.57 -5.46
C ALA A 322 24.26 17.88 -6.28
N ALA A 323 24.84 17.91 -7.49
CA ALA A 323 24.70 19.05 -8.38
C ALA A 323 23.25 19.23 -8.89
N ALA A 324 22.58 18.16 -9.29
CA ALA A 324 21.18 18.17 -9.70
C ALA A 324 20.25 18.59 -8.53
N HIS A 325 20.50 18.06 -7.34
CA HIS A 325 19.77 18.42 -6.13
C HIS A 325 19.93 19.90 -5.78
N LYS A 326 21.13 20.45 -5.91
CA LYS A 326 21.37 21.89 -5.70
C LYS A 326 20.55 22.75 -6.68
N VAL A 327 20.52 22.40 -7.96
CA VAL A 327 19.71 23.11 -8.96
C VAL A 327 18.23 23.03 -8.63
N TRP A 328 17.75 21.88 -8.16
CA TRP A 328 16.38 21.72 -7.71
C TRP A 328 16.09 22.60 -6.50
N ASN A 329 16.97 22.66 -5.49
CA ASN A 329 16.82 23.52 -4.33
C ASN A 329 16.64 24.99 -4.71
N GLU A 330 17.42 25.50 -5.67
CA GLU A 330 17.28 26.87 -6.17
C GLU A 330 15.89 27.10 -6.80
N LYS A 331 15.37 26.13 -7.58
CA LYS A 331 14.01 26.18 -8.14
C LYS A 331 12.93 26.13 -7.05
N PHE A 332 13.10 25.23 -6.09
CA PHE A 332 12.16 25.06 -4.99
C PHE A 332 12.10 26.32 -4.11
N GLU A 333 13.22 26.91 -3.78
CA GLU A 333 13.29 28.17 -3.02
C GLU A 333 12.59 29.31 -3.76
N ALA A 334 12.83 29.45 -5.07
CA ALA A 334 12.17 30.45 -5.91
C ALA A 334 10.65 30.23 -5.96
N TRP A 335 10.20 28.98 -6.12
CA TRP A 335 8.80 28.61 -6.05
C TRP A 335 8.19 28.93 -4.67
N ALA A 336 8.87 28.57 -3.57
CA ALA A 336 8.40 28.79 -2.21
C ALA A 336 8.26 30.28 -1.89
N GLN A 337 9.18 31.12 -2.34
CA GLN A 337 9.09 32.58 -2.20
C GLN A 337 7.90 33.16 -2.98
N ALA A 338 7.63 32.63 -4.18
CA ALA A 338 6.50 33.06 -5.00
C ALA A 338 5.15 32.55 -4.46
N ASN A 339 5.12 31.45 -3.70
CA ASN A 339 3.93 30.75 -3.25
C ASN A 339 3.94 30.47 -1.72
N PRO A 340 4.02 31.48 -0.85
CA PRO A 340 4.28 31.28 0.58
C PRO A 340 3.23 30.42 1.29
N GLU A 341 1.94 30.52 0.94
CA GLU A 341 0.89 29.72 1.57
C GLU A 341 0.97 28.24 1.13
N ARG A 342 1.27 27.97 -0.15
CA ARG A 342 1.50 26.62 -0.65
C ARG A 342 2.77 26.01 -0.06
N ALA A 343 3.83 26.80 0.10
CA ALA A 343 5.06 26.38 0.75
C ALA A 343 4.85 26.03 2.23
N LYS A 344 4.01 26.79 2.94
CA LYS A 344 3.61 26.47 4.32
C LYS A 344 2.86 25.14 4.41
N LEU A 345 1.92 24.91 3.47
CA LEU A 345 1.22 23.62 3.38
C LEU A 345 2.20 22.48 3.10
N TYR A 346 3.08 22.65 2.12
CA TYR A 346 4.10 21.65 1.78
C TYR A 346 4.96 21.28 2.99
N ASN A 347 5.50 22.28 3.71
CA ASN A 347 6.31 22.05 4.88
C ASN A 347 5.53 21.31 5.99
N ARG A 348 4.25 21.64 6.20
CA ARG A 348 3.39 20.92 7.14
C ARG A 348 3.24 19.44 6.76
N LEU A 349 3.02 19.17 5.47
CA LEU A 349 2.86 17.78 5.00
C LEU A 349 4.14 16.97 5.15
N VAL A 350 5.28 17.54 4.76
CA VAL A 350 6.58 16.86 4.85
C VAL A 350 7.00 16.64 6.31
N SER A 351 6.76 17.62 7.20
CA SER A 351 7.02 17.44 8.64
C SER A 351 6.05 16.47 9.30
N GLY A 352 4.95 16.18 8.61
CA GLY A 352 3.90 15.33 9.12
C GLY A 352 3.08 15.97 10.25
N GLU A 353 3.12 17.29 10.43
CA GLU A 353 2.31 17.99 11.42
C GLU A 353 0.83 17.99 11.04
N MET A 354 -0.01 17.85 12.07
CA MET A 354 -1.45 17.99 11.89
C MET A 354 -1.83 19.45 11.66
N PRO A 355 -2.92 19.75 10.93
CA PRO A 355 -3.41 21.11 10.79
C PRO A 355 -3.71 21.74 12.16
N VAL A 356 -3.54 23.06 12.27
CA VAL A 356 -3.91 23.77 13.50
C VAL A 356 -5.41 23.60 13.77
N ASP A 357 -5.77 23.32 15.01
CA ASP A 357 -7.16 23.12 15.47
C ASP A 357 -7.94 22.05 14.70
N TYR A 358 -7.26 21.11 14.06
CA TYR A 358 -7.87 20.06 13.24
C TYR A 358 -8.98 19.28 13.94
N LYS A 359 -8.92 19.14 15.27
CA LYS A 359 -9.94 18.39 16.05
C LYS A 359 -11.32 19.04 15.93
N ALA A 360 -11.38 20.34 15.80
CA ALA A 360 -12.65 21.07 15.64
C ALA A 360 -13.32 20.85 14.28
N ALA A 361 -12.60 20.33 13.29
CA ALA A 361 -13.16 20.00 11.98
C ALA A 361 -13.99 18.71 11.99
N PHE A 362 -13.79 17.84 12.98
CA PHE A 362 -14.55 16.59 13.09
C PHE A 362 -15.94 16.85 13.63
N PRO A 363 -16.99 16.32 12.98
CA PRO A 363 -18.37 16.55 13.41
C PRO A 363 -18.68 15.78 14.69
N VAL A 364 -19.52 16.38 15.52
CA VAL A 364 -20.22 15.74 16.63
C VAL A 364 -21.65 15.43 16.18
N PHE A 365 -22.09 14.21 16.36
CA PHE A 365 -23.41 13.75 15.95
C PHE A 365 -24.38 13.79 17.13
N GLU A 366 -25.53 14.39 16.91
CA GLU A 366 -26.58 14.57 17.92
C GLU A 366 -27.18 13.22 18.38
N PRO A 367 -27.30 12.99 19.67
CA PRO A 367 -27.95 11.80 20.23
C PRO A 367 -29.44 11.68 19.85
N GLY A 368 -29.95 10.44 19.96
CA GLY A 368 -31.35 10.14 19.66
C GLY A 368 -31.69 10.05 18.16
N THR A 369 -30.67 10.19 17.31
CA THR A 369 -30.78 9.93 15.88
C THR A 369 -30.31 8.50 15.55
N SER A 370 -30.52 8.07 14.29
CA SER A 370 -30.05 6.78 13.81
C SER A 370 -29.31 6.97 12.48
N LEU A 371 -28.07 6.52 12.40
CA LEU A 371 -27.20 6.75 11.25
C LEU A 371 -26.28 5.56 11.01
N ALA A 372 -26.19 5.06 9.78
CA ALA A 372 -25.20 4.05 9.41
C ALA A 372 -23.77 4.61 9.56
N THR A 373 -22.84 3.80 10.06
CA THR A 373 -21.46 4.30 10.23
C THR A 373 -20.78 4.62 8.91
N ARG A 374 -21.17 3.99 7.78
CA ARG A 374 -20.75 4.45 6.44
C ARG A 374 -21.22 5.87 6.12
N ALA A 375 -22.44 6.22 6.53
CA ALA A 375 -22.98 7.56 6.30
C ALA A 375 -22.34 8.60 7.24
N ALA A 376 -22.02 8.20 8.46
CA ALA A 376 -21.22 9.02 9.38
C ALA A 376 -19.82 9.27 8.79
N SER A 377 -19.16 8.24 8.26
CA SER A 377 -17.86 8.34 7.58
C SER A 377 -17.91 9.33 6.41
N GLY A 378 -18.92 9.25 5.54
CA GLY A 378 -19.10 10.20 4.44
C GLY A 378 -19.27 11.65 4.92
N LYS A 379 -20.00 11.85 6.03
CA LYS A 379 -20.11 13.19 6.65
C LYS A 379 -18.78 13.65 7.24
N VAL A 380 -18.00 12.76 7.86
CA VAL A 380 -16.67 13.10 8.37
C VAL A 380 -15.73 13.49 7.23
N ILE A 381 -15.63 12.67 6.16
CA ILE A 381 -14.80 12.99 4.98
C ILE A 381 -15.09 14.41 4.49
N ASN A 382 -16.37 14.75 4.36
CA ASN A 382 -16.78 16.06 3.83
C ASN A 382 -16.56 17.21 4.83
N ALA A 383 -16.68 16.95 6.13
CA ALA A 383 -16.44 17.97 7.15
C ALA A 383 -14.95 18.34 7.26
N ILE A 384 -14.06 17.36 7.10
CA ILE A 384 -12.61 17.57 7.23
C ILE A 384 -11.93 17.95 5.90
N ALA A 385 -12.65 17.91 4.78
CA ALA A 385 -12.08 18.06 3.44
C ALA A 385 -11.25 19.35 3.26
N ASP A 386 -11.72 20.48 3.76
CA ASP A 386 -11.00 21.76 3.65
C ASP A 386 -9.80 21.84 4.61
N THR A 387 -9.89 21.17 5.76
CA THR A 387 -8.81 21.14 6.76
C THR A 387 -7.66 20.24 6.33
N PHE A 388 -7.97 19.16 5.59
CA PHE A 388 -7.02 18.17 5.11
C PHE A 388 -7.00 18.11 3.56
N PRO A 389 -6.45 19.12 2.87
CA PRO A 389 -6.38 19.13 1.41
C PRO A 389 -5.56 17.96 0.86
N GLU A 390 -4.71 17.35 1.65
CA GLU A 390 -3.94 16.13 1.34
C GLU A 390 -4.76 14.84 1.37
N LEU A 391 -5.98 14.84 1.89
CA LEU A 391 -6.85 13.66 1.90
C LEU A 391 -7.58 13.55 0.56
N TRP A 392 -7.42 12.45 -0.14
CA TRP A 392 -8.05 12.15 -1.42
C TRP A 392 -8.27 10.65 -1.60
N GLY A 393 -9.15 10.27 -2.49
CA GLY A 393 -9.47 8.86 -2.68
C GLY A 393 -10.81 8.64 -3.37
N GLY A 394 -11.26 7.40 -3.35
CA GLY A 394 -12.52 7.00 -3.98
C GLY A 394 -12.80 5.53 -3.80
N SER A 395 -13.73 5.00 -4.57
CA SER A 395 -14.19 3.61 -4.46
C SER A 395 -14.03 2.83 -5.77
N ALA A 396 -14.04 1.51 -5.62
CA ALA A 396 -14.09 0.57 -6.74
C ALA A 396 -15.52 0.48 -7.29
N ASP A 397 -15.94 1.52 -8.03
CA ASP A 397 -17.29 1.70 -8.61
C ASP A 397 -18.45 1.71 -7.60
N LEU A 398 -18.16 1.96 -6.34
CA LEU A 398 -19.12 1.88 -5.23
C LEU A 398 -19.24 3.20 -4.44
N ALA A 399 -18.85 4.34 -5.02
CA ALA A 399 -18.82 5.62 -4.31
C ALA A 399 -20.16 6.00 -3.68
N GLY A 400 -21.27 5.79 -4.40
CA GLY A 400 -22.62 6.04 -3.88
C GLY A 400 -23.05 5.10 -2.76
N SER A 401 -22.55 3.85 -2.74
CA SER A 401 -22.84 2.88 -1.68
C SER A 401 -21.91 3.01 -0.49
N ASN A 402 -20.64 3.31 -0.73
CA ASN A 402 -19.63 3.48 0.32
C ASN A 402 -19.66 4.88 0.94
N LEU A 403 -20.29 5.85 0.26
CA LEU A 403 -20.38 7.26 0.64
C LEU A 403 -18.99 7.91 0.82
N THR A 404 -18.10 7.66 -0.15
CA THR A 404 -16.70 8.09 -0.14
C THR A 404 -16.43 9.35 -0.96
N THR A 405 -17.43 9.90 -1.62
CA THR A 405 -17.28 11.10 -2.44
C THR A 405 -16.96 12.32 -1.59
N ILE A 406 -15.90 13.04 -1.97
CA ILE A 406 -15.62 14.39 -1.45
C ILE A 406 -16.47 15.35 -2.28
N ASN A 407 -17.51 15.93 -1.66
CA ASN A 407 -18.44 16.81 -2.33
C ASN A 407 -17.74 18.08 -2.83
N ASN A 408 -18.20 18.59 -3.97
CA ASN A 408 -17.64 19.77 -4.64
C ASN A 408 -16.17 19.65 -5.06
N ALA A 409 -15.57 18.46 -4.96
CA ALA A 409 -14.25 18.17 -5.51
C ALA A 409 -14.38 17.56 -6.90
N GLU A 410 -13.49 17.96 -7.80
CA GLU A 410 -13.42 17.42 -9.16
C GLU A 410 -12.79 16.03 -9.15
N SER A 411 -13.16 15.24 -10.17
CA SER A 411 -12.60 13.91 -10.40
C SER A 411 -11.15 14.00 -10.87
N PHE A 412 -10.29 13.15 -10.32
CA PHE A 412 -8.92 12.98 -10.80
C PHE A 412 -8.94 12.23 -12.14
N ASN A 413 -9.27 12.98 -13.19
CA ASN A 413 -9.43 12.45 -14.55
C ASN A 413 -8.98 13.51 -15.56
N PRO A 414 -8.52 13.10 -16.75
CA PRO A 414 -8.40 14.02 -17.87
C PRO A 414 -9.73 14.76 -18.13
N VAL A 415 -9.65 16.03 -18.53
CA VAL A 415 -10.84 16.85 -18.83
C VAL A 415 -11.70 16.20 -19.94
N SER A 416 -11.06 15.49 -20.88
CA SER A 416 -11.71 14.72 -21.95
C SER A 416 -12.62 13.60 -21.44
N HIS A 417 -12.44 13.14 -20.22
CA HIS A 417 -13.24 12.10 -19.57
C HIS A 417 -14.32 12.66 -18.63
N SER A 418 -14.63 13.94 -18.72
CA SER A 418 -15.76 14.52 -17.99
C SER A 418 -17.09 13.93 -18.46
N THR A 419 -17.99 13.71 -17.50
CA THR A 419 -19.37 13.27 -17.74
C THR A 419 -20.34 14.33 -17.21
N GLU A 420 -21.64 14.08 -17.33
CA GLU A 420 -22.68 14.96 -16.78
C GLU A 420 -22.55 15.09 -15.24
N ASP A 421 -22.22 13.97 -14.56
CA ASP A 421 -22.15 13.92 -13.10
C ASP A 421 -20.74 14.22 -12.55
N TRP A 422 -19.70 14.06 -13.35
CA TRP A 422 -18.29 14.09 -12.90
C TRP A 422 -17.44 15.00 -13.78
N THR A 423 -17.03 16.15 -13.24
CA THR A 423 -16.08 17.03 -13.90
C THR A 423 -14.66 16.48 -13.74
N GLY A 424 -13.99 16.19 -14.87
CA GLY A 424 -12.59 15.76 -14.87
C GLY A 424 -11.64 16.95 -14.70
N ASN A 425 -10.66 16.76 -13.82
CA ASN A 425 -9.51 17.62 -13.64
C ASN A 425 -8.30 16.72 -13.36
N PRO A 426 -7.20 16.80 -14.11
CA PRO A 426 -6.03 15.95 -13.90
C PRO A 426 -5.44 16.08 -12.48
N TYR A 427 -5.79 17.13 -11.76
CA TYR A 427 -5.41 17.42 -10.38
C TYR A 427 -6.56 17.23 -9.39
N GLY A 428 -7.65 16.59 -9.82
CA GLY A 428 -8.84 16.36 -9.00
C GLY A 428 -8.56 15.48 -7.77
N ARG A 429 -9.56 15.36 -6.93
CA ARG A 429 -9.42 14.78 -5.58
C ARG A 429 -10.25 13.51 -5.39
N VAL A 430 -11.21 13.27 -6.28
CA VAL A 430 -12.06 12.08 -6.27
C VAL A 430 -11.47 11.05 -7.25
N LEU A 431 -11.07 9.89 -6.73
CA LEU A 431 -10.52 8.79 -7.51
C LEU A 431 -11.64 7.84 -7.96
N HIS A 432 -11.59 7.46 -9.23
CA HIS A 432 -12.49 6.45 -9.80
C HIS A 432 -11.67 5.23 -10.21
N PHE A 433 -11.62 4.22 -9.33
CA PHE A 433 -10.85 3.01 -9.62
C PHE A 433 -11.56 2.04 -10.56
N GLY A 434 -12.90 2.21 -10.75
CA GLY A 434 -13.71 1.19 -11.42
C GLY A 434 -13.73 -0.11 -10.60
N ILE A 435 -14.21 -1.20 -11.18
CA ILE A 435 -14.27 -2.50 -10.48
C ILE A 435 -12.88 -3.14 -10.52
N ARG A 436 -11.97 -2.63 -9.68
CA ARG A 436 -10.53 -2.98 -9.62
C ARG A 436 -10.00 -2.85 -8.19
N GLU A 437 -10.46 -3.70 -7.30
CA GLU A 437 -10.16 -3.61 -5.86
C GLU A 437 -8.68 -3.80 -5.56
N GLN A 438 -8.03 -4.76 -6.22
CA GLN A 438 -6.62 -5.07 -5.99
C GLN A 438 -5.72 -3.96 -6.54
N GLY A 439 -6.01 -3.47 -7.74
CA GLY A 439 -5.32 -2.34 -8.35
C GLY A 439 -5.48 -1.07 -7.53
N ALA A 440 -6.69 -0.78 -7.02
CA ALA A 440 -6.96 0.36 -6.16
C ALA A 440 -6.11 0.34 -4.88
N ALA A 441 -6.03 -0.81 -4.21
CA ALA A 441 -5.23 -0.95 -2.99
C ALA A 441 -3.72 -0.80 -3.27
N ALA A 442 -3.21 -1.37 -4.37
CA ALA A 442 -1.82 -1.23 -4.77
C ALA A 442 -1.47 0.21 -5.18
N ILE A 443 -2.38 0.91 -5.87
CA ILE A 443 -2.23 2.33 -6.22
C ILE A 443 -2.19 3.19 -4.95
N VAL A 444 -3.06 2.95 -3.97
CA VAL A 444 -3.03 3.66 -2.67
C VAL A 444 -1.68 3.45 -1.98
N ASN A 445 -1.12 2.24 -1.99
CA ASN A 445 0.22 1.99 -1.46
C ASN A 445 1.27 2.86 -2.16
N GLY A 446 1.24 2.92 -3.48
CA GLY A 446 2.15 3.76 -4.26
C GLY A 446 2.02 5.25 -3.92
N ILE A 447 0.80 5.74 -3.75
CA ILE A 447 0.54 7.14 -3.39
C ILE A 447 1.18 7.49 -2.04
N VAL A 448 0.94 6.69 -1.01
CA VAL A 448 1.44 6.99 0.35
C VAL A 448 2.94 6.69 0.53
N LEU A 449 3.55 5.93 -0.39
CA LEU A 449 5.00 5.73 -0.46
C LEU A 449 5.71 6.92 -1.10
N SER A 450 5.10 7.52 -2.12
CA SER A 450 5.72 8.55 -2.97
C SER A 450 5.42 9.98 -2.51
N SER A 451 4.42 10.19 -1.67
CA SER A 451 4.02 11.53 -1.25
C SER A 451 3.58 11.59 0.22
N PRO A 452 3.64 12.78 0.85
CA PRO A 452 3.10 12.97 2.20
C PRO A 452 1.57 13.08 2.23
N THR A 453 0.87 12.77 1.14
CA THR A 453 -0.60 12.82 1.08
C THR A 453 -1.24 11.59 1.71
N ARG A 454 -2.53 11.66 1.98
CA ARG A 454 -3.32 10.60 2.63
C ARG A 454 -4.35 10.08 1.63
N ALA A 455 -4.14 8.86 1.15
CA ALA A 455 -5.02 8.27 0.16
C ALA A 455 -5.85 7.13 0.73
N PHE A 456 -7.08 6.99 0.21
CA PHE A 456 -7.95 5.87 0.55
C PHE A 456 -8.56 5.20 -0.68
N SER A 457 -8.84 3.90 -0.54
CA SER A 457 -9.72 3.15 -1.46
C SER A 457 -10.89 2.55 -0.71
N GLY A 458 -12.08 2.61 -1.31
CA GLY A 458 -13.33 2.10 -0.75
C GLY A 458 -13.90 0.94 -1.56
N THR A 459 -14.43 -0.07 -0.86
CA THR A 459 -15.23 -1.17 -1.44
C THR A 459 -16.12 -1.79 -0.38
N PHE A 460 -16.92 -2.80 -0.72
CA PHE A 460 -17.61 -3.62 0.27
C PHE A 460 -16.62 -4.48 1.04
N PHE A 461 -16.91 -4.72 2.30
CA PHE A 461 -15.95 -5.39 3.20
C PHE A 461 -15.59 -6.81 2.74
N VAL A 462 -16.54 -7.57 2.19
CA VAL A 462 -16.27 -8.91 1.63
C VAL A 462 -15.21 -8.87 0.52
N PHE A 463 -15.14 -7.78 -0.26
CA PHE A 463 -14.17 -7.61 -1.34
C PHE A 463 -12.79 -7.13 -0.87
N SER A 464 -12.58 -6.98 0.44
CA SER A 464 -11.23 -6.89 1.01
C SER A 464 -10.36 -8.11 0.66
N ASP A 465 -10.98 -9.25 0.33
CA ASP A 465 -10.29 -10.45 -0.15
C ASP A 465 -9.54 -10.20 -1.45
N TYR A 466 -10.10 -9.41 -2.40
CA TYR A 466 -9.36 -8.99 -3.59
C TYR A 466 -8.20 -8.05 -3.25
N GLN A 467 -8.32 -7.23 -2.22
CA GLN A 467 -7.28 -6.27 -1.81
C GLN A 467 -6.16 -6.90 -0.96
N ARG A 468 -6.35 -8.12 -0.47
CA ARG A 468 -5.52 -8.76 0.56
C ARG A 468 -4.01 -8.70 0.32
N PRO A 469 -3.47 -8.97 -0.88
CA PRO A 469 -2.04 -8.89 -1.14
C PRO A 469 -1.48 -7.49 -0.92
N ALA A 470 -2.16 -6.46 -1.42
CA ALA A 470 -1.75 -5.06 -1.26
C ALA A 470 -1.90 -4.57 0.19
N VAL A 471 -2.97 -4.96 0.89
CA VAL A 471 -3.19 -4.69 2.33
C VAL A 471 -2.06 -5.28 3.18
N ARG A 472 -1.66 -6.52 2.89
CA ARG A 472 -0.53 -7.15 3.59
C ARG A 472 0.79 -6.42 3.35
N LEU A 473 1.02 -5.95 2.12
CA LEU A 473 2.23 -5.18 1.79
C LEU A 473 2.24 -3.82 2.47
N SER A 474 1.11 -3.11 2.56
CA SER A 474 1.05 -1.84 3.29
C SER A 474 1.42 -2.01 4.77
N ALA A 475 0.97 -3.10 5.40
CA ALA A 475 1.33 -3.45 6.78
C ALA A 475 2.82 -3.78 6.91
N LEU A 476 3.36 -4.59 6.00
CA LEU A 476 4.78 -4.96 5.98
C LEU A 476 5.69 -3.73 5.83
N MET A 477 5.29 -2.78 5.00
CA MET A 477 6.05 -1.54 4.77
C MET A 477 5.82 -0.47 5.88
N GLY A 478 4.81 -0.64 6.72
CA GLY A 478 4.45 0.35 7.73
C GLY A 478 4.09 1.69 7.09
N VAL A 479 3.15 1.69 6.13
CA VAL A 479 2.71 2.89 5.41
C VAL A 479 1.24 3.22 5.71
N PRO A 480 0.85 4.50 5.78
CA PRO A 480 -0.46 4.93 6.25
C PRO A 480 -1.54 4.85 5.17
N ALA A 481 -1.64 3.71 4.47
CA ALA A 481 -2.71 3.44 3.52
C ALA A 481 -4.04 3.28 4.25
N LEU A 482 -5.12 3.84 3.71
CA LEU A 482 -6.45 3.77 4.30
C LEU A 482 -7.41 2.99 3.40
N TYR A 483 -8.06 2.01 3.98
CA TYR A 483 -9.09 1.20 3.33
C TYR A 483 -10.43 1.46 4.00
N ILE A 484 -11.43 1.85 3.22
CA ILE A 484 -12.80 2.11 3.70
C ILE A 484 -13.67 0.95 3.24
N TRP A 485 -14.05 0.11 4.17
CA TRP A 485 -14.86 -1.07 3.89
C TRP A 485 -16.24 -0.93 4.51
N THR A 486 -17.25 -0.88 3.65
CA THR A 486 -18.65 -0.81 4.10
C THR A 486 -19.34 -2.16 3.95
N HIS A 487 -20.57 -2.28 4.47
CA HIS A 487 -21.30 -3.54 4.43
C HIS A 487 -20.60 -4.61 5.26
N ASP A 488 -20.42 -4.30 6.54
CA ASP A 488 -19.46 -4.90 7.48
C ASP A 488 -19.83 -6.31 8.01
N SER A 489 -21.08 -6.75 7.83
CA SER A 489 -21.59 -7.97 8.46
C SER A 489 -22.81 -8.56 7.74
N ILE A 490 -23.47 -9.53 8.36
CA ILE A 490 -24.77 -10.04 7.92
C ILE A 490 -25.88 -8.97 7.87
N GLY A 491 -25.63 -7.79 8.47
CA GLY A 491 -26.46 -6.60 8.32
C GLY A 491 -26.59 -6.06 6.90
N VAL A 492 -25.81 -6.59 5.95
CA VAL A 492 -26.01 -6.40 4.51
C VAL A 492 -27.40 -6.86 4.07
N GLY A 493 -27.87 -7.97 4.61
CA GLY A 493 -29.24 -8.43 4.38
C GLY A 493 -29.39 -9.29 3.13
N GLU A 494 -30.28 -8.89 2.25
CA GLU A 494 -30.84 -9.67 1.15
C GLU A 494 -29.82 -10.09 0.08
N ASP A 495 -28.68 -9.39 -0.05
CA ASP A 495 -27.61 -9.73 -1.00
C ASP A 495 -26.99 -11.12 -0.71
N GLY A 496 -27.12 -11.60 0.52
CA GLY A 496 -26.79 -12.97 0.90
C GLY A 496 -25.30 -13.27 1.06
N PRO A 497 -24.92 -14.55 1.10
CA PRO A 497 -23.62 -15.03 1.57
C PRO A 497 -22.43 -14.49 0.76
N THR A 498 -22.58 -14.19 -0.52
CA THR A 498 -21.51 -13.66 -1.37
C THR A 498 -21.12 -12.23 -1.03
N HIS A 499 -21.95 -11.51 -0.25
CA HIS A 499 -21.73 -10.12 0.17
C HIS A 499 -21.66 -9.96 1.69
N GLN A 500 -21.84 -11.02 2.44
CA GLN A 500 -21.85 -11.02 3.91
C GLN A 500 -20.50 -11.54 4.44
N PRO A 501 -19.62 -10.67 4.95
CA PRO A 501 -18.34 -11.09 5.53
C PRO A 501 -18.57 -11.84 6.85
N ILE A 502 -17.86 -12.94 7.05
CA ILE A 502 -17.86 -13.78 8.24
C ILE A 502 -16.46 -13.86 8.86
N GLU A 503 -15.48 -14.36 8.08
CA GLU A 503 -14.10 -14.56 8.54
C GLU A 503 -13.21 -13.32 8.43
N HIS A 504 -13.65 -12.30 7.71
CA HIS A 504 -12.84 -11.15 7.28
C HIS A 504 -12.23 -10.38 8.45
N LEU A 505 -13.02 -10.07 9.51
CA LEU A 505 -12.51 -9.38 10.70
C LEU A 505 -11.37 -10.17 11.35
N SER A 506 -11.57 -11.46 11.61
CA SER A 506 -10.57 -12.33 12.24
C SER A 506 -9.32 -12.48 11.38
N SER A 507 -9.50 -12.64 10.06
CA SER A 507 -8.41 -12.84 9.12
C SER A 507 -7.54 -11.57 8.92
N LEU A 508 -8.15 -10.39 8.98
CA LEU A 508 -7.44 -9.11 8.86
C LEU A 508 -6.73 -8.75 10.17
N ARG A 509 -7.34 -9.00 11.33
CA ARG A 509 -6.68 -8.87 12.64
C ARG A 509 -5.45 -9.78 12.80
N ALA A 510 -5.34 -10.83 12.00
CA ALA A 510 -4.17 -11.70 11.97
C ALA A 510 -2.98 -11.11 11.20
N ILE A 511 -3.13 -9.98 10.48
CA ILE A 511 -2.03 -9.31 9.78
C ILE A 511 -1.26 -8.43 10.78
N PRO A 512 0.03 -8.70 11.04
CA PRO A 512 0.83 -7.87 11.92
C PRO A 512 0.94 -6.43 11.39
N GLY A 513 0.78 -5.43 12.27
CA GLY A 513 0.93 -4.03 11.91
C GLY A 513 -0.22 -3.44 11.07
N PHE A 514 -1.37 -4.11 11.04
CA PHE A 514 -2.59 -3.64 10.38
C PHE A 514 -3.67 -3.32 11.41
N ASP A 515 -4.24 -2.12 11.37
CA ASP A 515 -5.30 -1.69 12.28
C ASP A 515 -6.68 -2.00 11.68
N VAL A 516 -7.48 -2.83 12.35
CA VAL A 516 -8.89 -3.06 12.00
C VAL A 516 -9.76 -2.23 12.93
N VAL A 517 -10.53 -1.28 12.37
CA VAL A 517 -11.31 -0.32 13.16
C VAL A 517 -12.79 -0.43 12.78
N ARG A 518 -13.62 -0.89 13.71
CA ARG A 518 -15.07 -1.11 13.52
C ARG A 518 -15.88 -0.32 14.55
N PRO A 519 -16.21 0.95 14.28
CA PRO A 519 -16.92 1.81 15.22
C PRO A 519 -18.40 1.43 15.39
N ALA A 520 -18.92 1.68 16.58
CA ALA A 520 -20.26 1.28 16.98
C ALA A 520 -21.35 2.33 16.68
N ASP A 521 -20.98 3.60 16.56
CA ASP A 521 -21.90 4.68 16.21
C ASP A 521 -21.22 5.81 15.43
N ALA A 522 -21.95 6.85 15.10
CA ALA A 522 -21.45 7.99 14.33
C ALA A 522 -20.35 8.76 15.07
N ASN A 523 -20.41 8.89 16.39
CA ASN A 523 -19.41 9.60 17.18
C ASN A 523 -18.12 8.78 17.30
N GLU A 524 -18.20 7.46 17.52
CA GLU A 524 -17.03 6.59 17.42
C GLU A 524 -16.40 6.65 16.02
N THR A 525 -17.22 6.75 14.94
CA THR A 525 -16.71 6.89 13.57
C THR A 525 -15.89 8.16 13.39
N ALA A 526 -16.33 9.29 13.94
CA ALA A 526 -15.58 10.55 13.87
C ALA A 526 -14.23 10.45 14.61
N VAL A 527 -14.21 9.85 15.80
CA VAL A 527 -12.98 9.63 16.57
C VAL A 527 -12.06 8.62 15.87
N ALA A 528 -12.61 7.56 15.28
CA ALA A 528 -11.86 6.58 14.50
C ALA A 528 -11.11 7.25 13.33
N TRP A 529 -11.79 8.06 12.52
CA TRP A 529 -11.19 8.84 11.44
C TRP A 529 -10.04 9.72 11.93
N ARG A 530 -10.27 10.46 13.00
CA ARG A 530 -9.24 11.33 13.59
C ARG A 530 -8.02 10.54 14.00
N THR A 531 -8.21 9.45 14.73
CA THR A 531 -7.12 8.60 15.22
C THR A 531 -6.34 7.96 14.08
N ILE A 532 -7.01 7.51 13.02
CA ILE A 532 -6.35 6.99 11.81
C ILE A 532 -5.49 8.06 11.14
N LEU A 533 -5.97 9.30 11.03
CA LEU A 533 -5.19 10.38 10.43
C LEU A 533 -4.00 10.82 11.30
N GLU A 534 -4.08 10.68 12.61
CA GLU A 534 -2.98 10.91 13.54
C GLU A 534 -1.87 9.84 13.43
N LYS A 535 -2.21 8.60 13.07
CA LYS A 535 -1.27 7.49 12.87
C LYS A 535 -0.64 7.55 11.46
N LYS A 536 0.70 7.44 11.36
CA LYS A 536 1.44 7.62 10.10
C LYS A 536 2.36 6.46 9.76
N ASP A 537 2.44 5.49 10.63
CA ASP A 537 3.40 4.39 10.60
C ASP A 537 2.78 3.04 10.26
N ARG A 538 1.47 3.01 9.97
CA ARG A 538 0.75 1.78 9.65
C ARG A 538 -0.54 2.03 8.87
N PRO A 539 -1.02 1.03 8.11
CA PRO A 539 -2.30 1.10 7.42
C PRO A 539 -3.47 0.81 8.37
N ALA A 540 -4.65 1.27 7.97
CA ALA A 540 -5.89 0.99 8.67
C ALA A 540 -7.03 0.59 7.73
N GLY A 541 -7.84 -0.37 8.14
CA GLY A 541 -9.13 -0.72 7.55
C GLY A 541 -10.28 -0.22 8.42
N LEU A 542 -11.05 0.73 7.93
CA LEU A 542 -12.23 1.27 8.58
C LEU A 542 -13.46 0.48 8.12
N VAL A 543 -14.04 -0.32 9.01
CA VAL A 543 -15.11 -1.29 8.73
C VAL A 543 -16.45 -0.74 9.21
N LEU A 544 -17.39 -0.51 8.29
CA LEU A 544 -18.55 0.34 8.47
C LEU A 544 -19.87 -0.37 8.12
N SER A 545 -20.90 -0.14 8.93
CA SER A 545 -22.23 -0.73 8.76
C SER A 545 -22.97 -0.17 7.52
N ARG A 546 -23.78 -1.05 6.88
CA ARG A 546 -24.80 -0.64 5.90
C ARG A 546 -26.06 -0.13 6.59
N GLN A 547 -26.51 -0.83 7.62
CA GLN A 547 -27.70 -0.48 8.41
C GLN A 547 -27.43 0.69 9.32
N ASN A 548 -28.50 1.42 9.65
CA ASN A 548 -28.45 2.49 10.63
C ASN A 548 -28.25 1.93 12.04
N LEU A 549 -27.44 2.61 12.82
CA LEU A 549 -27.18 2.35 14.23
C LEU A 549 -27.60 3.56 15.07
N PRO A 550 -28.02 3.37 16.33
CA PRO A 550 -28.37 4.49 17.19
C PRO A 550 -27.15 5.36 17.49
N VAL A 551 -27.37 6.67 17.55
CA VAL A 551 -26.38 7.64 18.06
C VAL A 551 -26.72 7.86 19.53
N TRP A 552 -25.86 7.35 20.41
CA TRP A 552 -26.10 7.38 21.85
C TRP A 552 -25.77 8.72 22.50
N ALA A 553 -26.49 9.04 23.59
CA ALA A 553 -26.13 10.14 24.45
C ALA A 553 -24.80 9.83 25.17
N ARG A 554 -23.90 10.79 25.17
CA ARG A 554 -22.57 10.68 25.79
C ARG A 554 -22.43 11.69 26.90
N GLU A 555 -21.60 11.38 27.91
CA GLU A 555 -21.38 12.25 29.08
C GLU A 555 -20.82 13.63 28.72
N ASP A 556 -20.00 13.68 27.66
CA ASP A 556 -19.30 14.87 27.17
C ASP A 556 -20.05 15.61 26.05
N ILE A 557 -21.22 15.10 25.61
CA ILE A 557 -22.06 15.76 24.59
C ILE A 557 -23.30 16.34 25.26
N HIS A 558 -23.49 17.65 25.17
CA HIS A 558 -24.71 18.28 25.65
C HIS A 558 -25.92 17.80 24.84
N SER A 559 -26.92 17.26 25.52
CA SER A 559 -28.12 16.74 24.89
C SER A 559 -29.30 16.92 25.81
N ASP A 560 -30.42 17.33 25.26
CA ASP A 560 -31.73 17.39 25.93
C ASP A 560 -32.45 16.02 25.91
N THR A 561 -31.82 14.97 25.34
CA THR A 561 -32.36 13.61 25.29
C THR A 561 -32.41 13.02 26.68
N GLU A 562 -33.61 12.64 27.16
CA GLU A 562 -33.78 11.89 28.39
C GLU A 562 -33.28 10.45 28.22
N GLY A 563 -32.58 9.92 29.20
CA GLY A 563 -32.10 8.54 29.19
C GLY A 563 -30.70 8.37 29.77
N GLU A 564 -30.19 7.14 29.67
CA GLU A 564 -28.84 6.79 30.11
C GLU A 564 -27.80 7.46 29.24
N LYS A 565 -26.77 8.07 29.87
CA LYS A 565 -25.61 8.63 29.20
C LYS A 565 -24.44 7.66 29.31
N PHE A 566 -23.83 7.38 28.17
CA PHE A 566 -22.67 6.49 28.09
C PHE A 566 -21.36 7.28 28.11
N ALA A 567 -20.25 6.62 28.38
CA ALA A 567 -18.93 7.23 28.36
C ALA A 567 -18.60 7.88 27.02
N SER A 568 -17.70 8.88 27.05
CA SER A 568 -17.27 9.62 25.86
C SER A 568 -16.79 8.72 24.73
N ALA A 569 -17.17 9.02 23.51
CA ALA A 569 -16.66 8.35 22.30
C ALA A 569 -15.15 8.52 22.09
N GLU A 570 -14.50 9.47 22.79
CA GLU A 570 -13.05 9.63 22.80
C GLU A 570 -12.29 8.35 23.22
N GLY A 571 -12.96 7.45 23.94
CA GLY A 571 -12.46 6.12 24.28
C GLY A 571 -12.08 5.28 23.05
N THR A 572 -12.69 5.53 21.89
CA THR A 572 -12.37 4.88 20.62
C THR A 572 -10.89 5.01 20.25
N ALA A 573 -10.25 6.15 20.54
CA ALA A 573 -8.84 6.39 20.26
C ALA A 573 -7.91 5.43 21.02
N ARG A 574 -8.40 4.77 22.06
CA ARG A 574 -7.67 3.76 22.84
C ARG A 574 -7.97 2.32 22.39
N GLY A 575 -8.81 2.16 21.37
CA GLY A 575 -9.17 0.87 20.78
C GLY A 575 -10.20 0.04 21.53
N GLY A 576 -10.33 0.24 22.83
CA GLY A 576 -11.35 -0.39 23.69
C GLY A 576 -11.55 0.42 24.96
N TYR A 577 -12.80 0.60 25.37
CA TYR A 577 -13.13 1.40 26.56
C TYR A 577 -14.42 0.92 27.20
N VAL A 578 -14.58 1.21 28.49
CA VAL A 578 -15.81 0.92 29.22
C VAL A 578 -16.87 1.92 28.77
N MET A 579 -17.83 1.47 27.98
CA MET A 579 -18.92 2.31 27.47
C MET A 579 -20.04 2.48 28.50
N ALA A 580 -20.39 1.38 29.20
CA ALA A 580 -21.36 1.36 30.30
C ALA A 580 -20.82 0.51 31.45
N ASP A 581 -20.81 1.06 32.63
CA ASP A 581 -20.32 0.38 33.84
C ASP A 581 -21.45 0.04 34.85
N THR A 582 -21.08 -0.57 35.96
CA THR A 582 -21.93 -0.87 37.09
C THR A 582 -21.26 -0.38 38.37
N GLU A 583 -22.04 -0.25 39.43
CA GLU A 583 -21.47 0.01 40.77
C GLU A 583 -20.68 -1.20 41.26
N GLY A 584 -19.43 -0.99 41.65
CA GLY A 584 -18.54 -2.04 42.13
C GLY A 584 -17.93 -2.93 41.03
N THR A 585 -17.61 -4.18 41.41
CA THR A 585 -17.04 -5.17 40.49
C THR A 585 -18.15 -5.81 39.67
N PRO A 586 -18.10 -5.80 38.33
CA PRO A 586 -19.10 -6.47 37.52
C PRO A 586 -19.05 -8.00 37.68
N ASP A 587 -20.21 -8.65 37.62
CA ASP A 587 -20.34 -10.11 37.60
C ASP A 587 -19.88 -10.68 36.25
N VAL A 588 -20.04 -9.88 35.15
CA VAL A 588 -19.66 -10.25 33.78
C VAL A 588 -19.28 -9.02 32.97
N ILE A 589 -18.35 -9.20 32.00
CA ILE A 589 -17.96 -8.17 31.03
C ILE A 589 -18.46 -8.60 29.64
N LEU A 590 -19.25 -7.73 29.00
CA LEU A 590 -19.72 -7.89 27.63
C LEU A 590 -18.82 -7.06 26.71
N ILE A 591 -18.18 -7.69 25.73
CA ILE A 591 -17.22 -7.05 24.78
C ILE A 591 -17.86 -7.08 23.40
N ALA A 592 -18.01 -5.92 22.75
CA ALA A 592 -18.63 -5.84 21.44
C ALA A 592 -17.92 -4.83 20.52
N THR A 593 -18.13 -4.99 19.21
CA THR A 593 -17.68 -4.03 18.19
C THR A 593 -18.84 -3.67 17.25
N GLY A 594 -18.74 -2.52 16.59
CA GLY A 594 -19.69 -2.14 15.56
C GLY A 594 -21.14 -2.25 15.98
N SER A 595 -21.98 -2.79 15.11
CA SER A 595 -23.43 -2.92 15.33
C SER A 595 -23.80 -3.79 16.54
N GLU A 596 -22.94 -4.67 17.00
CA GLU A 596 -23.23 -5.58 18.11
C GLU A 596 -23.08 -4.91 19.49
N VAL A 597 -22.56 -3.69 19.56
CA VAL A 597 -22.53 -2.90 20.81
C VAL A 597 -23.96 -2.61 21.30
N GLU A 598 -24.91 -2.32 20.39
CA GLU A 598 -26.32 -2.17 20.73
C GLU A 598 -26.87 -3.43 21.40
N ILE A 599 -26.58 -4.61 20.84
CA ILE A 599 -27.00 -5.91 21.38
C ILE A 599 -26.43 -6.13 22.79
N ALA A 600 -25.16 -5.77 23.02
CA ALA A 600 -24.53 -5.88 24.34
C ALA A 600 -25.17 -4.93 25.37
N LEU A 601 -25.54 -3.71 24.98
CA LEU A 601 -26.24 -2.77 25.86
C LEU A 601 -27.65 -3.26 26.22
N GLU A 602 -28.40 -3.78 25.24
CA GLU A 602 -29.71 -4.40 25.53
C GLU A 602 -29.58 -5.62 26.44
N ALA A 603 -28.58 -6.47 26.22
CA ALA A 603 -28.30 -7.61 27.07
C ALA A 603 -27.96 -7.19 28.53
N ARG A 604 -27.18 -6.09 28.69
CA ARG A 604 -26.87 -5.51 30.00
C ARG A 604 -28.16 -5.12 30.76
N HIS A 605 -29.14 -4.50 30.10
CA HIS A 605 -30.43 -4.18 30.75
C HIS A 605 -31.18 -5.43 31.20
N LYS A 606 -31.25 -6.45 30.33
CA LYS A 606 -31.89 -7.74 30.69
C LYS A 606 -31.17 -8.48 31.85
N LEU A 607 -29.85 -8.41 31.92
CA LEU A 607 -29.06 -8.94 33.03
C LEU A 607 -29.31 -8.18 34.32
N SER A 608 -29.44 -6.87 34.28
CA SER A 608 -29.78 -6.02 35.42
C SER A 608 -31.16 -6.37 36.01
N GLU A 609 -32.16 -6.66 35.16
CA GLU A 609 -33.47 -7.14 35.60
C GLU A 609 -33.39 -8.48 36.38
N LYS A 610 -32.35 -9.29 36.14
CA LYS A 610 -32.04 -10.53 36.83
C LYS A 610 -31.12 -10.33 38.05
N GLY A 611 -30.73 -9.09 38.34
CA GLY A 611 -29.82 -8.75 39.43
C GLY A 611 -28.34 -9.08 39.13
N ILE A 612 -27.96 -9.24 37.88
CA ILE A 612 -26.60 -9.49 37.43
C ILE A 612 -25.96 -8.16 36.95
N ALA A 613 -24.84 -7.81 37.58
CA ALA A 613 -24.11 -6.59 37.27
C ALA A 613 -23.20 -6.79 36.04
N ALA A 614 -23.49 -6.13 34.93
CA ALA A 614 -22.75 -6.28 33.67
C ALA A 614 -22.09 -4.97 33.24
N ARG A 615 -20.80 -5.05 32.90
CA ARG A 615 -20.05 -3.99 32.23
C ARG A 615 -20.13 -4.21 30.72
N VAL A 616 -20.31 -3.14 29.93
CA VAL A 616 -20.19 -3.19 28.47
C VAL A 616 -18.93 -2.45 28.03
N VAL A 617 -18.12 -3.12 27.23
CA VAL A 617 -16.90 -2.60 26.61
C VAL A 617 -17.13 -2.49 25.11
N SER A 618 -17.08 -1.26 24.56
CA SER A 618 -16.93 -1.06 23.13
C SER A 618 -15.46 -1.25 22.76
N MET A 619 -15.17 -2.13 21.79
CA MET A 619 -13.81 -2.50 21.36
C MET A 619 -13.63 -2.25 19.87
N PRO A 620 -13.67 -0.99 19.39
CA PRO A 620 -13.58 -0.68 17.96
C PRO A 620 -12.28 -1.12 17.29
N SER A 621 -11.15 -1.22 18.02
CA SER A 621 -9.89 -1.75 17.49
C SER A 621 -9.11 -2.50 18.55
N ARG A 622 -8.93 -3.79 18.36
CA ARG A 622 -8.12 -4.62 19.25
C ARG A 622 -6.64 -4.24 19.23
N GLU A 623 -6.15 -3.82 18.08
CA GLU A 623 -4.76 -3.43 17.86
C GLU A 623 -4.43 -2.21 18.72
N TRP A 624 -5.25 -1.18 18.68
CA TRP A 624 -5.07 0.02 19.50
C TRP A 624 -5.24 -0.25 21.01
N PHE A 625 -6.15 -1.16 21.38
CA PHE A 625 -6.31 -1.57 22.77
C PHE A 625 -5.08 -2.30 23.30
N ASN A 626 -4.48 -3.18 22.50
CA ASN A 626 -3.29 -3.93 22.87
C ASN A 626 -2.05 -3.05 23.05
N GLU A 627 -2.01 -1.87 22.43
CA GLU A 627 -0.95 -0.86 22.59
C GLU A 627 -1.07 -0.09 23.91
N GLN A 628 -2.20 -0.15 24.59
CA GLN A 628 -2.38 0.57 25.84
C GLN A 628 -1.55 -0.04 26.97
N SER A 629 -1.28 0.78 28.02
CA SER A 629 -0.59 0.31 29.20
C SER A 629 -1.36 -0.84 29.90
N ASN A 630 -0.64 -1.68 30.63
CA ASN A 630 -1.27 -2.76 31.40
C ASN A 630 -2.32 -2.23 32.37
N GLU A 631 -2.07 -1.08 33.00
CA GLU A 631 -2.99 -0.44 33.96
C GLU A 631 -4.29 -0.05 33.26
N TYR A 632 -4.20 0.50 32.03
CA TYR A 632 -5.40 0.84 31.27
C TYR A 632 -6.18 -0.41 30.85
N ARG A 633 -5.49 -1.40 30.28
CA ARG A 633 -6.14 -2.65 29.87
C ARG A 633 -6.80 -3.36 31.03
N GLU A 634 -6.16 -3.37 32.19
CA GLU A 634 -6.70 -3.93 33.43
C GLU A 634 -7.89 -3.12 33.96
N SER A 635 -7.91 -1.81 33.78
CA SER A 635 -9.07 -0.98 34.16
C SER A 635 -10.31 -1.27 33.30
N VAL A 636 -10.13 -1.63 32.02
CA VAL A 636 -11.20 -1.96 31.08
C VAL A 636 -11.64 -3.42 31.23
N LEU A 637 -10.67 -4.34 31.26
CA LEU A 637 -10.87 -5.79 31.34
C LEU A 637 -10.14 -6.38 32.58
N PRO A 638 -10.59 -6.08 33.79
CA PRO A 638 -9.90 -6.53 35.00
C PRO A 638 -9.77 -8.06 35.05
N SER A 639 -8.57 -8.53 35.34
CA SER A 639 -8.25 -9.97 35.47
C SER A 639 -9.02 -10.67 36.55
N SER A 640 -9.49 -9.93 37.55
CA SER A 640 -10.37 -10.43 38.62
C SER A 640 -11.76 -10.83 38.14
N VAL A 641 -12.20 -10.42 36.96
CA VAL A 641 -13.47 -10.78 36.33
C VAL A 641 -13.24 -11.78 35.22
N ALA A 642 -13.36 -13.08 35.55
CA ALA A 642 -13.14 -14.15 34.57
C ALA A 642 -14.35 -14.40 33.65
N ALA A 643 -15.57 -14.00 34.09
CA ALA A 643 -16.75 -14.09 33.26
C ALA A 643 -16.77 -13.02 32.21
N ARG A 644 -16.62 -13.42 30.93
CA ARG A 644 -16.56 -12.52 29.78
C ARG A 644 -17.34 -13.08 28.60
N VAL A 645 -18.04 -12.23 27.89
CA VAL A 645 -18.75 -12.57 26.63
C VAL A 645 -18.33 -11.60 25.52
N SER A 646 -17.91 -12.14 24.39
CA SER A 646 -17.81 -11.33 23.16
C SER A 646 -19.07 -11.49 22.33
N VAL A 647 -19.49 -10.42 21.67
CA VAL A 647 -20.55 -10.46 20.66
C VAL A 647 -20.11 -9.70 19.41
N GLU A 648 -20.02 -10.44 18.32
CA GLU A 648 -19.61 -9.91 17.00
C GLU A 648 -20.21 -10.77 15.89
N ALA A 649 -20.83 -10.16 14.88
CA ALA A 649 -21.38 -10.86 13.73
C ALA A 649 -20.23 -11.27 12.75
N GLY A 650 -19.46 -12.26 13.17
CA GLY A 650 -18.31 -12.86 12.52
C GLY A 650 -17.77 -14.03 13.32
N LEU A 651 -16.61 -14.58 12.95
CA LEU A 651 -15.98 -15.69 13.66
C LEU A 651 -15.54 -15.29 15.07
N GLY A 652 -15.80 -16.15 16.05
CA GLY A 652 -15.41 -15.94 17.46
C GLY A 652 -13.90 -16.06 17.73
N MET A 653 -13.14 -16.64 16.82
CA MET A 653 -11.73 -17.00 17.05
C MET A 653 -10.83 -15.83 17.46
N SER A 654 -11.08 -14.65 17.00
CA SER A 654 -10.26 -13.47 17.33
C SER A 654 -10.52 -12.91 18.74
N TRP A 655 -11.40 -13.54 19.53
CA TRP A 655 -11.75 -13.09 20.88
C TRP A 655 -11.27 -14.02 22.00
N TYR A 656 -10.88 -15.27 21.68
CA TYR A 656 -10.61 -16.31 22.68
C TYR A 656 -9.50 -15.94 23.67
N ASP A 657 -8.51 -15.17 23.26
CA ASP A 657 -7.43 -14.68 24.14
C ASP A 657 -7.92 -13.69 25.22
N LEU A 658 -8.96 -12.91 24.92
CA LEU A 658 -9.59 -11.99 25.88
C LEU A 658 -10.64 -12.66 26.74
N LEU A 659 -11.25 -13.75 26.27
CA LEU A 659 -12.33 -14.45 26.96
C LEU A 659 -11.82 -15.42 28.03
N GLY A 660 -10.68 -16.04 27.81
CA GLY A 660 -10.15 -17.07 28.70
C GLY A 660 -11.05 -18.33 28.79
N SER A 661 -10.82 -19.20 29.75
CA SER A 661 -11.50 -20.50 29.86
C SER A 661 -12.96 -20.43 30.26
N ALA A 662 -13.35 -19.42 31.03
CA ALA A 662 -14.74 -19.22 31.49
C ALA A 662 -15.59 -18.46 30.45
N GLY A 663 -14.97 -17.75 29.52
CA GLY A 663 -15.66 -16.88 28.57
C GLY A 663 -16.46 -17.60 27.49
N ARG A 664 -17.36 -16.86 26.87
CA ARG A 664 -18.22 -17.34 25.77
C ARG A 664 -18.21 -16.34 24.62
N ALA A 665 -18.28 -16.86 23.39
CA ALA A 665 -18.44 -16.04 22.19
C ALA A 665 -19.86 -16.21 21.63
N VAL A 666 -20.54 -15.10 21.37
CA VAL A 666 -21.74 -15.04 20.57
C VAL A 666 -21.29 -14.61 19.18
N SER A 667 -21.16 -15.58 18.27
CA SER A 667 -20.47 -15.47 16.97
C SER A 667 -21.20 -16.24 15.89
N ILE A 668 -20.74 -16.14 14.65
CA ILE A 668 -21.27 -16.85 13.49
C ILE A 668 -20.16 -17.76 12.95
N GLU A 669 -20.39 -19.08 13.02
CA GLU A 669 -19.41 -20.09 12.60
C GLU A 669 -19.81 -20.78 11.27
N HIS A 670 -20.59 -20.09 10.43
CA HIS A 670 -21.08 -20.55 9.14
C HIS A 670 -21.30 -19.37 8.18
N PHE A 671 -21.44 -19.61 6.90
CA PHE A 671 -21.77 -18.57 5.94
C PHE A 671 -23.17 -17.98 6.17
N GLY A 672 -23.38 -16.77 5.63
CA GLY A 672 -24.63 -16.06 5.70
C GLY A 672 -25.79 -16.67 4.89
N ALA A 673 -26.90 -15.96 4.83
CA ALA A 673 -28.06 -16.31 4.03
C ALA A 673 -28.79 -15.06 3.50
N SER A 674 -29.64 -15.21 2.49
CA SER A 674 -30.46 -14.11 1.97
C SER A 674 -31.74 -13.97 2.77
N ALA A 675 -31.84 -12.90 3.56
CA ALA A 675 -33.04 -12.45 4.27
C ALA A 675 -32.83 -11.00 4.70
N ASP A 676 -33.86 -10.35 5.26
CA ASP A 676 -33.66 -9.06 5.92
C ASP A 676 -32.73 -9.17 7.15
N ALA A 677 -32.01 -8.09 7.45
CA ALA A 677 -31.02 -8.08 8.52
C ALA A 677 -31.56 -8.57 9.87
N LYS A 678 -32.78 -8.14 10.26
CA LYS A 678 -33.36 -8.54 11.57
C LYS A 678 -33.61 -10.04 11.65
N THR A 679 -34.09 -10.63 10.54
CA THR A 679 -34.26 -12.08 10.44
C THR A 679 -32.93 -12.80 10.58
N LEU A 680 -31.86 -12.33 9.88
CA LEU A 680 -30.55 -12.95 9.95
C LEU A 680 -29.94 -12.89 11.35
N TYR A 681 -29.98 -11.74 12.00
CA TYR A 681 -29.50 -11.61 13.38
C TYR A 681 -30.22 -12.55 14.35
N ARG A 682 -31.56 -12.68 14.23
CA ARG A 682 -32.36 -13.59 15.04
C ARG A 682 -32.04 -15.05 14.75
N GLU A 683 -32.05 -15.47 13.49
CA GLU A 683 -31.85 -16.86 13.08
C GLU A 683 -30.44 -17.38 13.36
N PHE A 684 -29.44 -16.47 13.29
CA PHE A 684 -28.04 -16.81 13.57
C PHE A 684 -27.67 -16.61 15.05
N GLY A 685 -28.63 -16.23 15.86
CA GLY A 685 -28.43 -16.15 17.32
C GLY A 685 -27.57 -14.98 17.80
N ILE A 686 -27.42 -13.93 16.97
CA ILE A 686 -26.77 -12.68 17.40
C ILE A 686 -27.83 -11.78 18.00
N THR A 687 -28.23 -12.11 19.22
CA THR A 687 -29.37 -11.47 19.92
C THR A 687 -29.05 -11.16 21.38
N PRO A 688 -29.74 -10.18 21.99
CA PRO A 688 -29.58 -9.88 23.43
C PRO A 688 -29.80 -11.10 24.31
N GLU A 689 -30.78 -11.97 23.97
CA GLU A 689 -31.07 -13.19 24.69
C GLU A 689 -29.92 -14.19 24.64
N ALA A 690 -29.27 -14.35 23.49
CA ALA A 690 -28.10 -15.22 23.36
C ALA A 690 -26.93 -14.70 24.22
N VAL A 691 -26.73 -13.39 24.25
CA VAL A 691 -25.68 -12.73 25.07
C VAL A 691 -26.00 -12.94 26.56
N VAL A 692 -27.27 -12.83 27.01
CA VAL A 692 -27.70 -13.10 28.38
C VAL A 692 -27.40 -14.55 28.75
N ASN A 693 -27.77 -15.51 27.91
CA ASN A 693 -27.51 -16.93 28.15
C ASN A 693 -26.01 -17.23 28.28
N ALA A 694 -25.22 -16.67 27.32
CA ALA A 694 -23.77 -16.80 27.35
C ALA A 694 -23.13 -16.17 28.60
N ALA A 695 -23.68 -15.05 29.09
CA ALA A 695 -23.24 -14.40 30.32
C ALA A 695 -23.53 -15.29 31.58
N GLU A 696 -24.73 -15.86 31.68
CA GLU A 696 -25.08 -16.78 32.76
C GLU A 696 -24.19 -18.04 32.78
N GLU A 697 -23.92 -18.62 31.59
CA GLU A 697 -22.98 -19.74 31.44
C GLU A 697 -21.54 -19.34 31.82
N SER A 698 -21.07 -18.17 31.37
CA SER A 698 -19.73 -17.68 31.71
C SER A 698 -19.56 -17.43 33.21
N ILE A 699 -20.55 -16.82 33.85
CA ILE A 699 -20.56 -16.64 35.33
C ILE A 699 -20.53 -17.99 36.05
N ALA A 700 -21.28 -18.97 35.57
CA ALA A 700 -21.28 -20.31 36.15
C ALA A 700 -19.92 -21.02 35.99
N ALA A 701 -19.28 -20.84 34.86
CA ALA A 701 -17.94 -21.40 34.55
C ALA A 701 -16.79 -20.69 35.30
N ALA A 702 -17.01 -19.44 35.73
CA ALA A 702 -16.02 -18.64 36.48
C ALA A 702 -16.02 -18.93 37.98
N LYS A 703 -17.05 -19.61 38.51
CA LYS A 703 -17.18 -20.08 39.93
C LYS A 703 -16.40 -21.37 40.14
#